data_9268af5341bf2848d182c2519f9cc121
#
_entry.id   9268af5341bf2848d182c2519f9cc121
#
_cell.length_a   1.000
_cell.length_b   1.000
_cell.length_c   1.000
_cell.angle_alpha   90.00
_cell.angle_beta   90.00
_cell.angle_gamma   90.00
#
_symmetry.space_group_name_H-M   'P 1'
#
loop_
_entity.id
_entity.type
_entity.pdbx_description
1 polymer ?
#
loop_
_entity_poly.entity_id
_entity_poly.type
_entity_poly.pdbx_seq_one_letter_code
_entity_poly.pdbx_strand_id
1 'polypeptide(L)'
;MKTTMLTLLLGLSLAASTHAGEGCQTPLDVVKPRVPDKLCRVTLDQRELGGELDRRIRNLVYQNYMVVDLDGKWLDHFRRRTDRGNRSHVYYGIGKVFDAGSLFAAYTGDPKVAARTQYIIDELVKSRDADGYIGFWNVEPENRQNHINWILHEQEYINLALVRNYRCTGNPQSLAHARVMADYILKTFPTPRNPCYDAGEICTAGLPEGMLELYRVTGDRRYFDFAADVPHGNNRGEVQLASLRTWEQDFSRRPRHVYVMLARCYAQTELYRLTGEENLLDMSQLMRNELLKKDQGGLLVTGSCSDGEQFTYDQNGRGAIGESCVTAYLLRWIDSLLRLEGDMRYGDLLERTIYNALLAANSPDGRWIRYFTPFTGDRRYDTRDFFCCCGNYRRAVAELPQKVYYRTPQGGIALNLFTNSKKAFDVAGQTVMILQETAYPNDGDVKLTFATRNPDPVALALQFRTPRWCRAITLRVNEEAPVTIDPLRQELGCYVLSRAWKDGDVVKLSMPMAWRLLRGRAVQDGRVALLRGPVVYCIGKDQNAELLEKCPEPRNLVIDPASLGDPIRDDSIRPGGLKAVAKAWLTEDCSGEKVAVTLTEFIDPSGQEVYFRVPDLADTSPLRLMDDELVSWPNQFVNAHVQKALYGPRAAGDLEAMFEIRGDLLADLAADYVNPGGKTGLEAEFPDATGGRWAFYNCGNGGLLSTAAAGDVKPLSSQFKAFGSPPGCAYGLENQGDQLGFVSDYAPSDRQEDAWRIHYTEKMFDQVLSAAERNEFLYTHPVSDTARYNVFRWTPSAAAQNTEVALCGTLFSNLGNGVELRVIGWNDGTRHEVLGTFNTKDLAVGPCGTAEFVLRLPPGKVGKHVDFVLHNAGSHICDATALKIRAYTNLQRAAEQIDVTETVRAKYHNRLVTPLGPYAELFGNAATGGEKTLKVKLHYWRDGVVKYREFPQDSALDLR
;
A
#
# COMPACT_ATOMS: atom_id res chain seq x y z
N MET A 1 -2.88 37.38 40.46
CA MET A 1 -3.32 36.76 39.21
C MET A 1 -3.22 35.22 39.17
N LYS A 2 -2.39 34.56 39.98
CA LYS A 2 -2.29 33.06 39.98
C LYS A 2 -3.44 32.35 40.70
N THR A 3 -4.09 32.97 41.67
CA THR A 3 -5.14 32.35 42.51
C THR A 3 -6.52 32.36 41.84
N THR A 4 -6.80 33.32 40.97
CA THR A 4 -8.12 33.51 40.33
C THR A 4 -8.33 32.54 39.13
N MET A 5 -7.26 32.06 38.54
CA MET A 5 -7.33 31.11 37.40
C MET A 5 -7.65 29.66 37.82
N LEU A 6 -7.28 29.28 39.05
CA LEU A 6 -7.50 27.94 39.58
C LEU A 6 -8.99 27.74 40.01
N THR A 7 -9.69 28.77 40.41
CA THR A 7 -11.07 28.68 40.93
C THR A 7 -12.12 28.54 39.81
N LEU A 8 -11.85 28.99 38.57
CA LEU A 8 -12.77 28.88 37.45
C LEU A 8 -12.73 27.50 36.76
N LEU A 9 -11.65 26.73 36.97
CA LEU A 9 -11.47 25.39 36.38
C LEU A 9 -12.18 24.27 37.11
N LEU A 10 -12.77 24.55 38.26
CA LEU A 10 -13.27 23.55 39.21
C LEU A 10 -14.77 23.34 39.21
N GLY A 11 -15.51 24.12 38.48
CA GLY A 11 -16.99 24.10 38.53
C GLY A 11 -17.69 23.20 37.53
N LEU A 12 -17.00 22.52 36.60
CA LEU A 12 -17.64 21.88 35.45
C LEU A 12 -17.31 20.40 35.22
N SER A 13 -16.67 19.69 36.13
CA SER A 13 -16.28 18.27 35.92
C SER A 13 -16.86 17.29 36.93
N LEU A 14 -18.08 17.45 37.38
CA LEU A 14 -18.71 16.52 38.33
C LEU A 14 -19.67 15.49 37.70
N ALA A 15 -19.54 15.24 36.41
CA ALA A 15 -20.31 14.19 35.75
C ALA A 15 -19.42 13.33 34.83
N ALA A 16 -18.25 12.89 35.30
CA ALA A 16 -17.45 11.87 34.64
C ALA A 16 -17.07 10.77 35.61
N SER A 17 -17.91 9.75 35.62
CA SER A 17 -17.68 8.33 35.93
C SER A 17 -16.50 7.97 36.82
N THR A 18 -16.82 7.64 38.02
CA THR A 18 -16.09 6.69 38.87
C THR A 18 -16.01 5.33 38.19
N HIS A 19 -14.94 5.04 37.51
CA HIS A 19 -14.52 3.66 37.17
C HIS A 19 -13.00 3.64 37.12
N ALA A 20 -12.39 3.43 38.26
CA ALA A 20 -11.01 3.05 38.41
C ALA A 20 -10.88 1.53 38.19
N GLY A 21 -9.97 1.12 37.29
CA GLY A 21 -9.28 -0.13 37.46
C GLY A 21 -9.66 -1.33 36.60
N GLU A 22 -10.25 -1.18 35.41
CA GLU A 22 -10.31 -2.32 34.47
C GLU A 22 -9.90 -1.88 33.09
N GLY A 23 -8.80 -2.43 32.61
CA GLY A 23 -8.16 -2.38 31.29
C GLY A 23 -8.87 -1.63 30.15
N CYS A 24 -8.27 -1.61 28.97
CA CYS A 24 -8.67 -0.96 27.70
C CYS A 24 -10.14 -1.17 27.24
N GLN A 25 -11.07 -1.46 28.09
CA GLN A 25 -12.48 -1.71 27.77
C GLN A 25 -13.29 -0.41 27.80
N THR A 26 -14.17 -0.24 26.81
CA THR A 26 -15.23 0.74 26.95
C THR A 26 -16.27 0.21 27.94
N PRO A 27 -16.90 1.07 28.75
CA PRO A 27 -17.91 0.64 29.73
C PRO A 27 -19.10 -0.11 29.11
N LEU A 28 -19.27 0.00 27.78
CA LEU A 28 -20.37 -0.62 27.03
C LEU A 28 -20.03 -1.98 26.42
N ASP A 29 -18.77 -2.45 26.53
CA ASP A 29 -18.39 -3.77 25.99
C ASP A 29 -18.85 -4.88 26.94
N VAL A 30 -19.72 -5.74 26.43
CA VAL A 30 -20.20 -6.95 27.13
C VAL A 30 -19.16 -8.07 26.98
N VAL A 31 -18.52 -8.12 25.84
CA VAL A 31 -17.48 -9.12 25.52
C VAL A 31 -16.09 -8.55 25.77
N LYS A 32 -15.34 -9.22 26.65
CA LYS A 32 -13.96 -8.86 26.97
C LYS A 32 -12.99 -9.40 25.92
N PRO A 33 -11.99 -8.63 25.48
CA PRO A 33 -10.95 -9.14 24.60
C PRO A 33 -10.11 -10.20 25.33
N ARG A 34 -9.75 -11.24 24.59
CA ARG A 34 -8.81 -12.28 25.07
C ARG A 34 -7.38 -11.78 25.06
N VAL A 35 -7.04 -10.96 24.04
CA VAL A 35 -5.76 -10.27 23.94
C VAL A 35 -5.99 -8.78 24.22
N PRO A 36 -5.56 -8.27 25.37
CA PRO A 36 -5.71 -6.87 25.68
C PRO A 36 -4.70 -6.00 24.90
N ASP A 37 -5.10 -4.77 24.60
CA ASP A 37 -4.18 -3.78 24.07
C ASP A 37 -3.06 -3.44 25.07
N LYS A 38 -1.84 -3.26 24.59
CA LYS A 38 -0.72 -2.71 25.37
C LYS A 38 -0.83 -1.19 25.54
N LEU A 39 -1.57 -0.53 24.65
CA LEU A 39 -1.85 0.91 24.72
C LEU A 39 -3.33 1.16 24.47
N CYS A 40 -4.02 1.67 25.48
CA CYS A 40 -5.46 1.92 25.44
C CYS A 40 -5.75 3.36 25.07
N ARG A 41 -6.70 3.58 24.15
CA ARG A 41 -7.10 4.92 23.67
C ARG A 41 -7.55 5.84 24.81
N VAL A 42 -7.16 7.10 24.70
CA VAL A 42 -7.67 8.20 25.50
C VAL A 42 -8.26 9.23 24.55
N THR A 43 -9.55 9.50 24.64
CA THR A 43 -10.23 10.48 23.79
C THR A 43 -10.14 11.87 24.39
N LEU A 44 -9.79 12.86 23.58
CA LEU A 44 -9.84 14.28 23.90
C LEU A 44 -11.08 14.93 23.30
N ASP A 45 -11.69 15.87 23.99
CA ASP A 45 -12.73 16.75 23.44
C ASP A 45 -12.14 18.11 22.98
N GLN A 46 -13.00 18.96 22.36
CA GLN A 46 -12.59 20.27 21.84
C GLN A 46 -12.08 21.24 22.90
N ARG A 47 -12.33 20.98 24.19
CA ARG A 47 -11.83 21.80 25.31
C ARG A 47 -10.46 21.31 25.77
N GLU A 48 -10.11 20.13 25.41
CA GLU A 48 -8.89 19.41 25.77
C GLU A 48 -7.83 19.45 24.67
N LEU A 49 -8.26 19.47 23.38
CA LEU A 49 -7.37 19.51 22.21
C LEU A 49 -7.26 20.94 21.67
N GLY A 50 -6.08 21.29 21.17
CA GLY A 50 -5.79 22.56 20.51
C GLY A 50 -4.83 22.40 19.34
N GLY A 51 -4.33 23.53 18.83
CA GLY A 51 -3.36 23.56 17.72
C GLY A 51 -3.97 23.23 16.37
N GLU A 52 -3.14 22.76 15.44
CA GLU A 52 -3.55 22.48 14.05
C GLU A 52 -4.58 21.34 13.96
N LEU A 53 -4.48 20.33 14.81
CA LEU A 53 -5.42 19.20 14.77
C LEU A 53 -6.83 19.65 15.17
N ASP A 54 -6.99 20.40 16.26
CA ASP A 54 -8.30 20.97 16.66
C ASP A 54 -8.87 21.85 15.55
N ARG A 55 -8.04 22.74 15.01
CA ARG A 55 -8.46 23.66 13.93
C ARG A 55 -9.02 22.89 12.73
N ARG A 56 -8.34 21.82 12.28
CA ARG A 56 -8.78 21.00 11.15
C ARG A 56 -10.05 20.24 11.43
N ILE A 57 -10.18 19.68 12.63
CA ILE A 57 -11.42 19.01 13.05
C ILE A 57 -12.59 20.00 13.03
N ARG A 58 -12.43 21.17 13.65
CA ARG A 58 -13.49 22.19 13.72
C ARG A 58 -13.86 22.74 12.35
N ASN A 59 -12.87 23.01 11.49
CA ASN A 59 -13.13 23.42 10.12
C ASN A 59 -13.95 22.37 9.37
N LEU A 60 -13.59 21.09 9.47
CA LEU A 60 -14.33 20.01 8.83
C LEU A 60 -15.75 19.87 9.39
N VAL A 61 -15.94 20.02 10.70
CA VAL A 61 -17.27 20.01 11.32
C VAL A 61 -18.12 21.13 10.77
N TYR A 62 -17.66 22.38 10.87
CA TYR A 62 -18.52 23.55 10.63
C TYR A 62 -18.56 23.99 9.16
N GLN A 63 -17.53 23.73 8.37
CA GLN A 63 -17.48 24.11 6.95
C GLN A 63 -17.83 22.97 5.98
N ASN A 64 -17.87 21.73 6.48
CA ASN A 64 -18.25 20.57 5.67
C ASN A 64 -19.45 19.84 6.28
N TYR A 65 -19.28 19.12 7.39
CA TYR A 65 -20.33 18.28 7.97
C TYR A 65 -21.65 19.02 8.21
N MET A 66 -21.58 20.24 8.75
CA MET A 66 -22.76 21.05 9.08
C MET A 66 -23.43 21.73 7.88
N VAL A 67 -22.72 21.86 6.73
CA VAL A 67 -23.23 22.64 5.58
C VAL A 67 -23.59 21.79 4.37
N VAL A 68 -23.17 20.50 4.30
CA VAL A 68 -23.54 19.64 3.18
C VAL A 68 -25.06 19.45 3.11
N ASP A 69 -25.58 19.38 1.91
CA ASP A 69 -27.02 19.13 1.67
C ASP A 69 -27.34 17.65 1.92
N LEU A 70 -27.79 17.35 3.16
CA LEU A 70 -28.14 15.99 3.55
C LEU A 70 -29.38 15.48 2.85
N ASP A 71 -30.37 16.33 2.67
CA ASP A 71 -31.66 15.94 2.08
C ASP A 71 -31.50 15.62 0.61
N GLY A 72 -31.07 16.59 -0.20
CA GLY A 72 -31.01 16.42 -1.63
C GLY A 72 -29.96 15.44 -2.13
N LYS A 73 -28.81 15.35 -1.41
CA LYS A 73 -27.69 14.50 -1.85
C LYS A 73 -27.71 13.08 -1.27
N TRP A 74 -28.39 12.84 -0.15
CA TRP A 74 -28.41 11.53 0.52
C TRP A 74 -29.82 11.04 0.83
N LEU A 75 -30.56 11.74 1.74
CA LEU A 75 -31.76 11.19 2.36
C LEU A 75 -32.92 11.03 1.39
N ASP A 76 -33.05 11.91 0.41
CA ASP A 76 -34.10 11.81 -0.61
C ASP A 76 -34.00 10.50 -1.42
N HIS A 77 -32.80 9.96 -1.60
CA HIS A 77 -32.62 8.67 -2.28
C HIS A 77 -33.19 7.51 -1.48
N PHE A 78 -33.09 7.56 -0.15
CA PHE A 78 -33.70 6.54 0.73
C PHE A 78 -35.20 6.72 0.89
N ARG A 79 -35.70 7.96 0.87
CA ARG A 79 -37.14 8.28 0.99
C ARG A 79 -37.91 7.91 -0.27
N ARG A 80 -37.39 8.22 -1.43
CA ARG A 80 -38.08 8.12 -2.70
C ARG A 80 -37.78 6.87 -3.49
N ARG A 81 -36.72 6.19 -3.16
CA ARG A 81 -36.21 5.00 -3.84
C ARG A 81 -36.41 4.98 -5.35
N THR A 82 -35.45 4.52 -6.10
CA THR A 82 -35.54 4.47 -7.57
C THR A 82 -35.62 3.02 -8.04
N ASP A 83 -36.30 2.79 -9.16
CA ASP A 83 -36.28 1.50 -9.83
C ASP A 83 -34.92 1.26 -10.47
N ARG A 84 -34.46 0.00 -10.47
CA ARG A 84 -33.13 -0.43 -10.92
C ARG A 84 -32.88 -0.27 -12.44
N GLY A 85 -33.58 0.60 -13.14
CA GLY A 85 -33.39 0.81 -14.58
C GLY A 85 -32.13 1.56 -14.98
N ASN A 86 -31.52 2.28 -14.05
CA ASN A 86 -30.34 3.08 -14.32
C ASN A 86 -29.11 2.40 -13.70
N ARG A 87 -28.17 1.93 -14.51
CA ARG A 87 -26.91 1.26 -14.14
C ARG A 87 -25.92 2.21 -13.44
N SER A 88 -26.38 3.26 -12.78
CA SER A 88 -25.52 4.16 -12.03
C SER A 88 -24.97 3.41 -10.81
N HIS A 89 -23.68 3.20 -10.78
CA HIS A 89 -22.91 2.75 -9.63
C HIS A 89 -22.89 3.85 -8.57
N VAL A 90 -24.04 4.10 -7.93
CA VAL A 90 -24.15 5.19 -6.96
C VAL A 90 -23.99 4.63 -5.57
N TYR A 91 -22.90 5.01 -4.92
CA TYR A 91 -22.68 4.84 -3.50
C TYR A 91 -22.80 6.21 -2.83
N TYR A 92 -23.66 6.33 -1.86
CA TYR A 92 -23.91 7.60 -1.18
C TYR A 92 -23.05 7.76 0.07
N GLY A 93 -22.80 6.72 0.81
CA GLY A 93 -21.94 6.69 1.99
C GLY A 93 -22.55 7.39 3.21
N ILE A 94 -23.87 7.39 3.34
CA ILE A 94 -24.55 8.05 4.47
C ILE A 94 -24.14 7.46 5.81
N GLY A 95 -23.90 6.14 5.89
CA GLY A 95 -23.38 5.48 7.09
C GLY A 95 -22.08 6.10 7.56
N LYS A 96 -21.13 6.35 6.63
CA LYS A 96 -19.85 6.99 6.96
C LYS A 96 -20.02 8.45 7.41
N VAL A 97 -21.04 9.14 6.91
CA VAL A 97 -21.32 10.53 7.28
C VAL A 97 -21.73 10.63 8.74
N PHE A 98 -22.69 9.83 9.21
CA PHE A 98 -23.13 9.93 10.60
C PHE A 98 -22.27 9.11 11.57
N ASP A 99 -21.45 8.15 11.10
CA ASP A 99 -20.38 7.55 11.91
C ASP A 99 -19.39 8.66 12.36
N ALA A 100 -18.93 9.48 11.42
CA ALA A 100 -18.15 10.67 11.74
C ALA A 100 -18.94 11.68 12.58
N GLY A 101 -20.22 11.89 12.24
CA GLY A 101 -21.13 12.80 12.96
C GLY A 101 -21.28 12.48 14.44
N SER A 102 -21.34 11.19 14.80
CA SER A 102 -21.39 10.75 16.21
C SER A 102 -20.12 11.13 16.97
N LEU A 103 -18.95 10.96 16.35
CA LEU A 103 -17.68 11.39 16.96
C LEU A 103 -17.53 12.91 16.99
N PHE A 104 -17.99 13.63 15.96
CA PHE A 104 -18.00 15.10 15.94
C PHE A 104 -18.91 15.68 17.02
N ALA A 105 -20.09 15.08 17.25
CA ALA A 105 -20.98 15.48 18.32
C ALA A 105 -20.34 15.27 19.69
N ALA A 106 -19.73 14.13 19.93
CA ALA A 106 -18.99 13.83 21.16
C ALA A 106 -17.80 14.77 21.37
N TYR A 107 -17.04 15.05 20.28
CA TYR A 107 -15.89 15.96 20.32
C TYR A 107 -16.29 17.40 20.62
N THR A 108 -17.27 17.93 19.87
CA THR A 108 -17.66 19.34 19.98
C THR A 108 -18.54 19.65 21.19
N GLY A 109 -19.30 18.68 21.68
CA GLY A 109 -20.38 18.93 22.65
C GLY A 109 -21.47 19.89 22.12
N ASP A 110 -21.47 20.16 20.79
CA ASP A 110 -22.44 21.08 20.18
C ASP A 110 -23.78 20.38 19.93
N PRO A 111 -24.89 20.81 20.57
CA PRO A 111 -26.19 20.18 20.39
C PRO A 111 -26.69 20.25 18.96
N LYS A 112 -26.25 21.18 18.10
CA LYS A 112 -26.62 21.25 16.69
C LYS A 112 -25.96 20.13 15.89
N VAL A 113 -24.72 19.78 16.19
CA VAL A 113 -24.03 18.65 15.58
C VAL A 113 -24.68 17.33 15.99
N ALA A 114 -25.04 17.19 17.28
CA ALA A 114 -25.76 16.04 17.79
C ALA A 114 -27.15 15.91 17.15
N ALA A 115 -27.93 17.00 17.08
CA ALA A 115 -29.24 17.02 16.44
C ALA A 115 -29.18 16.67 14.95
N ARG A 116 -28.17 17.15 14.21
CA ARG A 116 -27.96 16.81 12.81
C ARG A 116 -27.67 15.32 12.63
N THR A 117 -26.85 14.75 13.49
CA THR A 117 -26.54 13.30 13.49
C THR A 117 -27.79 12.47 13.77
N GLN A 118 -28.57 12.87 14.78
CA GLN A 118 -29.83 12.19 15.11
C GLN A 118 -30.85 12.31 13.97
N TYR A 119 -30.94 13.45 13.33
CA TYR A 119 -31.81 13.66 12.15
C TYR A 119 -31.52 12.64 11.04
N ILE A 120 -30.24 12.37 10.72
CA ILE A 120 -29.87 11.35 9.72
C ILE A 120 -30.40 9.97 10.17
N ILE A 121 -30.19 9.61 11.41
CA ILE A 121 -30.63 8.31 11.97
C ILE A 121 -32.16 8.19 11.87
N ASP A 122 -32.89 9.21 12.31
CA ASP A 122 -34.34 9.21 12.33
C ASP A 122 -34.93 9.06 10.92
N GLU A 123 -34.37 9.77 9.93
CA GLU A 123 -34.84 9.71 8.54
C GLU A 123 -34.53 8.35 7.89
N LEU A 124 -33.37 7.77 8.16
CA LEU A 124 -33.03 6.42 7.70
C LEU A 124 -33.95 5.37 8.33
N VAL A 125 -34.25 5.50 9.63
CA VAL A 125 -35.16 4.58 10.35
C VAL A 125 -36.60 4.72 9.83
N LYS A 126 -37.07 5.93 9.52
CA LYS A 126 -38.39 6.15 8.88
C LYS A 126 -38.49 5.51 7.49
N SER A 127 -37.39 5.43 6.76
CA SER A 127 -37.36 4.80 5.42
C SER A 127 -37.27 3.27 5.47
N ARG A 128 -37.17 2.66 6.66
CA ARG A 128 -36.97 1.24 6.86
C ARG A 128 -38.24 0.44 6.58
N ASP A 129 -38.12 -0.62 5.79
CA ASP A 129 -39.20 -1.59 5.59
C ASP A 129 -39.44 -2.49 6.82
N ALA A 130 -40.56 -3.18 6.83
CA ALA A 130 -40.95 -4.07 7.94
C ALA A 130 -39.96 -5.24 8.15
N ASP A 131 -39.26 -5.68 7.11
CA ASP A 131 -38.22 -6.73 7.17
C ASP A 131 -36.84 -6.23 7.63
N GLY A 132 -36.67 -4.91 7.81
CA GLY A 132 -35.43 -4.30 8.25
C GLY A 132 -34.62 -3.61 7.14
N TYR A 133 -35.04 -3.69 5.88
CA TYR A 133 -34.36 -3.08 4.75
C TYR A 133 -34.28 -1.56 4.84
N ILE A 134 -33.08 -1.00 4.75
CA ILE A 134 -32.80 0.41 4.51
C ILE A 134 -31.95 0.48 3.24
N GLY A 135 -32.46 1.10 2.19
CA GLY A 135 -31.73 1.21 0.93
C GLY A 135 -32.40 2.22 0.00
N PHE A 136 -31.73 2.52 -1.11
CA PHE A 136 -32.14 3.54 -2.08
C PHE A 136 -32.73 2.95 -3.38
N TRP A 137 -32.90 1.63 -3.45
CA TRP A 137 -33.57 0.96 -4.58
C TRP A 137 -34.92 0.39 -4.18
N ASN A 138 -35.86 0.50 -5.10
CA ASN A 138 -37.13 -0.17 -5.00
C ASN A 138 -36.96 -1.63 -5.47
N VAL A 139 -36.78 -2.56 -4.54
CA VAL A 139 -36.53 -3.98 -4.79
C VAL A 139 -37.46 -4.81 -3.93
N GLU A 140 -38.24 -5.68 -4.57
CA GLU A 140 -39.10 -6.63 -3.87
C GLU A 140 -38.28 -7.51 -2.90
N PRO A 141 -38.84 -7.85 -1.71
CA PRO A 141 -38.08 -8.56 -0.67
C PRO A 141 -37.43 -9.86 -1.15
N GLU A 142 -38.09 -10.65 -1.97
CA GLU A 142 -37.58 -11.92 -2.50
C GLU A 142 -36.41 -11.75 -3.46
N ASN A 143 -36.22 -10.58 -4.03
CA ASN A 143 -35.15 -10.28 -5.00
C ASN A 143 -33.96 -9.58 -4.36
N ARG A 144 -34.05 -9.18 -3.09
CA ARG A 144 -32.99 -8.36 -2.43
C ARG A 144 -31.65 -9.07 -2.33
N GLN A 145 -31.64 -10.38 -2.11
CA GLN A 145 -30.41 -11.18 -2.10
C GLN A 145 -29.62 -11.14 -3.43
N ASN A 146 -30.28 -10.81 -4.53
CA ASN A 146 -29.65 -10.70 -5.86
C ASN A 146 -29.07 -9.30 -6.13
N HIS A 147 -29.27 -8.35 -5.20
CA HIS A 147 -28.90 -6.94 -5.33
C HIS A 147 -27.86 -6.51 -4.27
N ILE A 148 -26.83 -7.30 -4.10
CA ILE A 148 -25.80 -7.15 -3.06
C ILE A 148 -24.99 -5.86 -3.18
N ASN A 149 -24.81 -5.35 -4.34
CA ASN A 149 -24.01 -4.20 -4.73
C ASN A 149 -23.81 -3.12 -3.65
N TRP A 150 -23.81 -1.89 -4.08
CA TRP A 150 -23.65 -0.70 -3.25
C TRP A 150 -24.70 -0.56 -2.13
N ILE A 151 -25.85 -1.27 -2.18
CA ILE A 151 -26.80 -1.31 -1.08
C ILE A 151 -26.20 -2.00 0.15
N LEU A 152 -25.58 -3.16 -0.01
CA LEU A 152 -24.93 -3.83 1.12
C LEU A 152 -23.80 -2.96 1.69
N HIS A 153 -23.05 -2.28 0.81
CA HIS A 153 -22.02 -1.34 1.23
C HIS A 153 -22.57 -0.14 2.02
N GLU A 154 -23.77 0.35 1.69
CA GLU A 154 -24.46 1.35 2.52
C GLU A 154 -24.89 0.75 3.86
N GLN A 155 -25.50 -0.44 3.84
CA GLN A 155 -26.06 -1.07 5.04
C GLN A 155 -24.97 -1.45 6.05
N GLU A 156 -23.83 -1.94 5.61
CA GLU A 156 -22.71 -2.26 6.51
C GLU A 156 -22.21 -1.04 7.28
N TYR A 157 -22.10 0.11 6.58
CA TYR A 157 -21.67 1.36 7.23
C TYR A 157 -22.79 2.03 8.02
N ILE A 158 -24.06 1.87 7.67
CA ILE A 158 -25.18 2.30 8.50
C ILE A 158 -25.19 1.49 9.80
N ASN A 159 -25.01 0.16 9.71
CA ASN A 159 -24.92 -0.71 10.90
C ASN A 159 -23.76 -0.30 11.82
N LEU A 160 -22.55 -0.18 11.27
CA LEU A 160 -21.36 0.25 12.01
C LEU A 160 -21.57 1.61 12.68
N ALA A 161 -22.17 2.56 11.97
CA ALA A 161 -22.41 3.91 12.48
C ALA A 161 -23.46 3.95 13.59
N LEU A 162 -24.49 3.08 13.56
CA LEU A 162 -25.45 2.93 14.63
C LEU A 162 -24.80 2.38 15.91
N VAL A 163 -23.89 1.41 15.79
CA VAL A 163 -23.09 0.91 16.92
C VAL A 163 -22.18 2.02 17.46
N ARG A 164 -21.55 2.79 16.58
CA ARG A 164 -20.72 3.95 16.97
C ARG A 164 -21.53 4.99 17.70
N ASN A 165 -22.72 5.32 17.21
CA ASN A 165 -23.62 6.27 17.87
C ASN A 165 -24.00 5.78 19.28
N TYR A 166 -24.34 4.49 19.44
CA TYR A 166 -24.56 3.89 20.75
C TYR A 166 -23.36 4.05 21.68
N ARG A 167 -22.13 3.78 21.18
CA ARG A 167 -20.90 3.93 21.97
C ARG A 167 -20.63 5.37 22.40
N CYS A 168 -20.98 6.35 21.56
CA CYS A 168 -20.78 7.77 21.85
C CYS A 168 -21.84 8.35 22.79
N THR A 169 -23.08 7.87 22.70
CA THR A 169 -24.25 8.50 23.36
C THR A 169 -24.89 7.65 24.47
N GLY A 170 -24.61 6.34 24.46
CA GLY A 170 -25.35 5.39 25.32
C GLY A 170 -26.82 5.16 24.88
N ASN A 171 -27.25 5.71 23.74
CA ASN A 171 -28.63 5.63 23.28
C ASN A 171 -29.02 4.19 22.89
N PRO A 172 -29.89 3.52 23.67
CA PRO A 172 -30.27 2.13 23.41
C PRO A 172 -31.06 1.95 22.11
N GLN A 173 -31.71 3.00 21.60
CA GLN A 173 -32.44 2.94 20.33
C GLN A 173 -31.46 2.73 19.16
N SER A 174 -30.29 3.37 19.19
CA SER A 174 -29.27 3.15 18.16
C SER A 174 -28.79 1.70 18.12
N LEU A 175 -28.60 1.09 19.30
CA LEU A 175 -28.25 -0.34 19.40
C LEU A 175 -29.39 -1.24 18.90
N ALA A 176 -30.66 -0.90 19.24
CA ALA A 176 -31.81 -1.66 18.76
C ALA A 176 -31.91 -1.61 17.22
N HIS A 177 -31.69 -0.44 16.62
CA HIS A 177 -31.68 -0.28 15.15
C HIS A 177 -30.51 -1.03 14.49
N ALA A 178 -29.33 -1.03 15.12
CA ALA A 178 -28.18 -1.80 14.64
C ALA A 178 -28.48 -3.31 14.62
N ARG A 179 -29.14 -3.85 15.68
CA ARG A 179 -29.57 -5.26 15.73
C ARG A 179 -30.53 -5.60 14.60
N VAL A 180 -31.58 -4.78 14.39
CA VAL A 180 -32.55 -5.02 13.31
C VAL A 180 -31.89 -5.04 11.96
N MET A 181 -30.94 -4.14 11.69
CA MET A 181 -30.20 -4.11 10.43
C MET A 181 -29.25 -5.30 10.29
N ALA A 182 -28.53 -5.66 11.33
CA ALA A 182 -27.65 -6.83 11.32
C ALA A 182 -28.45 -8.12 11.10
N ASP A 183 -29.57 -8.30 11.78
CA ASP A 183 -30.46 -9.46 11.60
C ASP A 183 -31.01 -9.53 10.17
N TYR A 184 -31.35 -8.38 9.57
CA TYR A 184 -31.73 -8.29 8.17
C TYR A 184 -30.56 -8.74 7.25
N ILE A 185 -29.33 -8.26 7.49
CA ILE A 185 -28.14 -8.62 6.70
C ILE A 185 -27.88 -10.13 6.80
N LEU A 186 -27.89 -10.70 8.02
CA LEU A 186 -27.66 -12.13 8.22
C LEU A 186 -28.70 -13.01 7.51
N LYS A 187 -29.95 -12.58 7.53
CA LYS A 187 -31.06 -13.29 6.88
C LYS A 187 -31.00 -13.19 5.36
N THR A 188 -30.72 -11.99 4.84
CA THR A 188 -30.80 -11.72 3.40
C THR A 188 -29.55 -12.14 2.66
N PHE A 189 -28.39 -12.04 3.31
CA PHE A 189 -27.06 -12.27 2.73
C PHE A 189 -26.27 -13.30 3.55
N PRO A 190 -26.76 -14.53 3.73
CA PRO A 190 -26.09 -15.54 4.56
C PRO A 190 -24.66 -15.85 4.09
N THR A 191 -24.37 -15.63 2.81
CA THR A 191 -23.05 -15.67 2.18
C THR A 191 -22.96 -14.51 1.21
N PRO A 192 -22.58 -13.29 1.68
CA PRO A 192 -22.54 -12.12 0.81
C PRO A 192 -21.64 -12.34 -0.38
N ARG A 193 -22.22 -12.42 -1.57
CA ARG A 193 -21.53 -12.56 -2.84
C ARG A 193 -21.96 -11.41 -3.74
N ASN A 194 -21.08 -10.90 -4.55
CA ASN A 194 -21.46 -9.92 -5.56
C ASN A 194 -21.50 -10.57 -6.94
N PRO A 195 -22.66 -10.67 -7.58
CA PRO A 195 -22.77 -11.20 -8.94
C PRO A 195 -22.29 -10.21 -10.01
N CYS A 196 -22.02 -8.96 -9.67
CA CYS A 196 -21.75 -7.89 -10.63
C CYS A 196 -20.39 -7.24 -10.39
N TYR A 197 -19.42 -7.49 -11.27
CA TYR A 197 -18.19 -6.72 -11.49
C TYR A 197 -17.19 -6.56 -10.33
N ASP A 198 -16.07 -5.93 -10.62
CA ASP A 198 -14.87 -5.67 -9.82
C ASP A 198 -15.10 -5.01 -8.46
N ALA A 199 -16.30 -4.51 -8.20
CA ALA A 199 -16.69 -3.85 -6.96
C ALA A 199 -17.09 -4.82 -5.82
N GLY A 200 -17.07 -6.14 -6.02
CA GLY A 200 -17.57 -7.10 -5.01
C GLY A 200 -16.85 -7.06 -3.67
N GLU A 201 -15.58 -6.82 -3.72
CA GLU A 201 -14.76 -6.71 -2.51
C GLU A 201 -15.08 -5.45 -1.72
N ILE A 202 -15.30 -4.33 -2.43
CA ILE A 202 -15.59 -3.02 -1.82
C ILE A 202 -16.92 -3.06 -1.07
N CYS A 203 -17.89 -3.80 -1.59
CA CYS A 203 -19.24 -3.86 -1.01
C CYS A 203 -19.32 -4.60 0.33
N THR A 204 -18.23 -5.20 0.79
CA THR A 204 -18.18 -5.91 2.08
C THR A 204 -16.99 -5.48 2.95
N ALA A 205 -16.39 -4.33 2.63
CA ALA A 205 -15.18 -3.87 3.31
C ALA A 205 -15.38 -3.59 4.81
N GLY A 206 -16.49 -2.95 5.17
CA GLY A 206 -16.82 -2.62 6.56
C GLY A 206 -17.68 -3.66 7.28
N LEU A 207 -18.18 -4.67 6.57
CA LEU A 207 -19.15 -5.61 7.11
C LEU A 207 -18.63 -6.42 8.30
N PRO A 208 -17.44 -7.05 8.23
CA PRO A 208 -16.90 -7.78 9.37
C PRO A 208 -16.61 -6.86 10.57
N GLU A 209 -16.08 -5.66 10.34
CA GLU A 209 -15.86 -4.67 11.40
C GLU A 209 -17.15 -4.35 12.13
N GLY A 210 -18.23 -4.04 11.39
CA GLY A 210 -19.53 -3.70 11.97
C GLY A 210 -20.14 -4.84 12.81
N MET A 211 -20.00 -6.07 12.33
CA MET A 211 -20.51 -7.25 13.03
C MET A 211 -19.70 -7.57 14.30
N LEU A 212 -18.37 -7.45 14.28
CA LEU A 212 -17.53 -7.62 15.47
C LEU A 212 -17.79 -6.53 16.51
N GLU A 213 -17.97 -5.28 16.10
CA GLU A 213 -18.32 -4.18 17.01
C GLU A 213 -19.71 -4.40 17.64
N LEU A 214 -20.67 -4.90 16.86
CA LEU A 214 -21.98 -5.26 17.40
C LEU A 214 -21.91 -6.45 18.36
N TYR A 215 -21.13 -7.48 18.06
CA TYR A 215 -20.87 -8.59 18.97
C TYR A 215 -20.28 -8.11 20.30
N ARG A 216 -19.31 -7.21 20.29
CA ARG A 216 -18.67 -6.69 21.49
C ARG A 216 -19.66 -6.04 22.45
N VAL A 217 -20.65 -5.30 21.94
CA VAL A 217 -21.64 -4.59 22.76
C VAL A 217 -22.91 -5.41 23.06
N THR A 218 -23.09 -6.57 22.41
CA THR A 218 -24.31 -7.39 22.59
C THR A 218 -24.05 -8.77 23.19
N GLY A 219 -22.88 -9.34 22.97
CA GLY A 219 -22.57 -10.74 23.26
C GLY A 219 -23.24 -11.75 22.32
N ASP A 220 -23.98 -11.30 21.30
CA ASP A 220 -24.70 -12.19 20.39
C ASP A 220 -23.75 -12.86 19.42
N ARG A 221 -23.53 -14.16 19.63
CA ARG A 221 -22.56 -14.97 18.89
C ARG A 221 -22.82 -15.03 17.38
N ARG A 222 -24.06 -14.86 16.94
CA ARG A 222 -24.41 -14.85 15.51
C ARG A 222 -23.62 -13.82 14.72
N TYR A 223 -23.39 -12.63 15.28
CA TYR A 223 -22.63 -11.56 14.63
C TYR A 223 -21.15 -11.89 14.56
N PHE A 224 -20.62 -12.54 15.61
CA PHE A 224 -19.23 -13.02 15.60
C PHE A 224 -19.03 -14.10 14.54
N ASP A 225 -19.87 -15.14 14.52
CA ASP A 225 -19.75 -16.26 13.58
C ASP A 225 -19.89 -15.77 12.14
N PHE A 226 -20.77 -14.81 11.88
CA PHE A 226 -20.91 -14.19 10.56
C PHE A 226 -19.64 -13.43 10.13
N ALA A 227 -19.03 -12.65 11.02
CA ALA A 227 -17.80 -11.93 10.70
C ALA A 227 -16.60 -12.88 10.55
N ALA A 228 -16.46 -13.85 11.45
CA ALA A 228 -15.29 -14.72 11.53
C ALA A 228 -15.27 -15.82 10.47
N ASP A 229 -16.41 -16.48 10.24
CA ASP A 229 -16.49 -17.77 9.56
C ASP A 229 -17.24 -17.74 8.23
N VAL A 230 -18.05 -16.70 7.96
CA VAL A 230 -18.77 -16.58 6.68
C VAL A 230 -17.88 -15.90 5.64
N PRO A 231 -17.71 -16.48 4.44
CA PRO A 231 -16.98 -15.85 3.36
C PRO A 231 -17.66 -14.58 2.87
N HIS A 232 -16.90 -13.48 2.71
CA HIS A 232 -17.39 -12.19 2.24
C HIS A 232 -16.67 -11.78 0.97
N GLY A 233 -17.36 -11.66 -0.15
CA GLY A 233 -16.80 -11.16 -1.39
C GLY A 233 -17.18 -11.95 -2.63
N ASN A 234 -16.45 -11.77 -3.72
CA ASN A 234 -16.82 -12.25 -5.04
C ASN A 234 -16.09 -13.53 -5.44
N ASN A 235 -16.87 -14.48 -6.02
CA ASN A 235 -16.37 -15.67 -6.69
C ASN A 235 -16.12 -15.40 -8.19
N ARG A 236 -15.19 -14.54 -8.55
CA ARG A 236 -14.72 -14.53 -9.93
C ARG A 236 -13.58 -15.54 -10.07
N GLY A 237 -13.95 -16.74 -10.48
CA GLY A 237 -13.08 -17.79 -10.99
C GLY A 237 -11.99 -18.33 -10.05
N GLU A 238 -11.25 -17.53 -9.34
CA GLU A 238 -10.05 -18.02 -8.65
C GLU A 238 -9.78 -17.44 -7.26
N VAL A 239 -10.48 -16.39 -6.81
CA VAL A 239 -10.23 -15.82 -5.49
C VAL A 239 -11.53 -15.52 -4.77
N GLN A 240 -11.98 -16.49 -3.99
CA GLN A 240 -12.97 -16.25 -2.95
C GLN A 240 -12.32 -15.40 -1.87
N LEU A 241 -12.92 -14.24 -1.53
CA LEU A 241 -12.61 -13.65 -0.24
C LEU A 241 -13.13 -14.60 0.83
N ALA A 242 -12.21 -15.25 1.49
CA ALA A 242 -12.47 -16.16 2.58
C ALA A 242 -13.14 -15.43 3.76
N SER A 243 -13.58 -16.16 4.76
CA SER A 243 -13.94 -15.61 6.06
C SER A 243 -12.75 -14.84 6.65
N LEU A 244 -12.98 -13.96 7.62
CA LEU A 244 -11.84 -13.27 8.28
C LEU A 244 -10.81 -14.25 8.83
N ARG A 245 -11.25 -15.42 9.35
CA ARG A 245 -10.36 -16.41 9.93
C ARG A 245 -9.43 -17.06 8.92
N THR A 246 -9.84 -17.15 7.66
CA THR A 246 -9.09 -17.81 6.58
C THR A 246 -8.68 -16.86 5.45
N TRP A 247 -8.99 -15.55 5.59
CA TRP A 247 -8.61 -14.58 4.57
C TRP A 247 -7.11 -14.32 4.57
N GLU A 248 -6.53 -14.44 3.39
CA GLU A 248 -5.13 -14.16 3.09
C GLU A 248 -5.02 -13.27 1.85
N GLN A 249 -4.05 -12.37 1.86
CA GLN A 249 -3.65 -11.64 0.67
C GLN A 249 -2.44 -12.33 0.06
N ASP A 250 -2.61 -12.79 -1.16
CA ASP A 250 -1.50 -13.28 -1.96
C ASP A 250 -0.80 -12.10 -2.65
N PHE A 251 0.33 -11.66 -2.11
CA PHE A 251 1.15 -10.58 -2.69
C PHE A 251 1.99 -11.07 -3.88
N SER A 252 2.00 -12.37 -4.19
CA SER A 252 2.57 -12.88 -5.43
C SER A 252 1.68 -12.55 -6.64
N ARG A 253 0.43 -12.19 -6.39
CA ARG A 253 -0.52 -11.72 -7.40
C ARG A 253 -0.75 -10.23 -7.23
N ARG A 254 -1.29 -9.59 -8.26
CA ARG A 254 -1.61 -8.15 -8.19
C ARG A 254 -2.42 -7.83 -6.94
N PRO A 255 -1.96 -6.86 -6.11
CA PRO A 255 -2.72 -6.42 -4.95
C PRO A 255 -4.09 -5.92 -5.38
N ARG A 256 -5.12 -6.33 -4.63
CA ARG A 256 -6.49 -5.87 -4.80
C ARG A 256 -6.61 -4.41 -4.35
N HIS A 257 -7.81 -3.90 -4.35
CA HIS A 257 -8.11 -2.58 -3.85
C HIS A 257 -7.59 -2.39 -2.41
N VAL A 258 -6.61 -1.49 -2.23
CA VAL A 258 -5.84 -1.34 -0.97
C VAL A 258 -6.75 -0.97 0.20
N TYR A 259 -7.77 -0.15 -0.03
CA TYR A 259 -8.77 0.19 0.99
C TYR A 259 -9.41 -1.06 1.60
N VAL A 260 -9.80 -2.03 0.77
CA VAL A 260 -10.40 -3.28 1.23
C VAL A 260 -9.40 -4.15 1.99
N MET A 261 -8.16 -4.24 1.48
CA MET A 261 -7.09 -4.97 2.18
C MET A 261 -6.86 -4.42 3.58
N LEU A 262 -6.75 -3.10 3.72
CA LEU A 262 -6.56 -2.44 5.02
C LEU A 262 -7.77 -2.64 5.93
N ALA A 263 -8.99 -2.61 5.39
CA ALA A 263 -10.20 -2.88 6.16
C ALA A 263 -10.24 -4.32 6.68
N ARG A 264 -9.81 -5.30 5.86
CA ARG A 264 -9.69 -6.70 6.26
C ARG A 264 -8.61 -6.91 7.32
N CYS A 265 -7.41 -6.36 7.11
CA CYS A 265 -6.35 -6.40 8.13
C CYS A 265 -6.83 -5.79 9.45
N TYR A 266 -7.51 -4.65 9.39
CA TYR A 266 -8.09 -4.02 10.58
C TYR A 266 -9.10 -4.96 11.28
N ALA A 267 -10.05 -5.53 10.52
CA ALA A 267 -11.04 -6.46 11.08
C ALA A 267 -10.40 -7.74 11.65
N GLN A 268 -9.33 -8.27 11.01
CA GLN A 268 -8.57 -9.40 11.56
C GLN A 268 -7.87 -9.04 12.86
N THR A 269 -7.34 -7.83 13.02
CA THR A 269 -6.77 -7.42 14.33
C THR A 269 -7.83 -7.32 15.41
N GLU A 270 -9.07 -6.91 15.07
CA GLU A 270 -10.19 -6.94 16.02
C GLU A 270 -10.61 -8.37 16.39
N LEU A 271 -10.64 -9.29 15.39
CA LEU A 271 -10.91 -10.70 15.63
C LEU A 271 -9.81 -11.35 16.49
N TYR A 272 -8.53 -11.01 16.23
CA TYR A 272 -7.40 -11.45 17.04
C TYR A 272 -7.56 -11.03 18.53
N ARG A 273 -7.97 -9.80 18.79
CA ARG A 273 -8.27 -9.34 20.16
C ARG A 273 -9.28 -10.25 20.87
N LEU A 274 -10.31 -10.69 20.14
CA LEU A 274 -11.39 -11.49 20.70
C LEU A 274 -11.02 -12.96 20.88
N THR A 275 -10.14 -13.51 20.03
CA THR A 275 -9.87 -14.96 19.97
C THR A 275 -8.48 -15.35 20.43
N GLY A 276 -7.47 -14.53 20.24
CA GLY A 276 -6.06 -14.83 20.43
C GLY A 276 -5.47 -15.78 19.38
N GLU A 277 -6.13 -15.96 18.25
CA GLU A 277 -5.66 -16.79 17.12
C GLU A 277 -4.55 -16.04 16.37
N GLU A 278 -3.29 -16.47 16.53
CA GLU A 278 -2.10 -15.75 16.04
C GLU A 278 -2.08 -15.56 14.52
N ASN A 279 -2.61 -16.51 13.75
CA ASN A 279 -2.69 -16.40 12.29
C ASN A 279 -3.49 -15.16 11.82
N LEU A 280 -4.39 -14.63 12.63
CA LEU A 280 -5.15 -13.41 12.30
C LEU A 280 -4.29 -12.13 12.33
N LEU A 281 -3.17 -12.15 13.06
CA LEU A 281 -2.21 -11.05 13.09
C LEU A 281 -1.19 -11.13 11.94
N ASP A 282 -0.95 -12.34 11.42
CA ASP A 282 0.06 -12.61 10.39
C ASP A 282 -0.14 -11.76 9.14
N MET A 283 -1.39 -11.63 8.69
CA MET A 283 -1.72 -10.83 7.50
C MET A 283 -1.40 -9.35 7.70
N SER A 284 -1.66 -8.82 8.89
CA SER A 284 -1.29 -7.44 9.24
C SER A 284 0.23 -7.26 9.29
N GLN A 285 0.97 -8.25 9.80
CA GLN A 285 2.43 -8.20 9.82
C GLN A 285 3.01 -8.28 8.39
N LEU A 286 2.44 -9.12 7.55
CA LEU A 286 2.81 -9.19 6.14
C LEU A 286 2.55 -7.86 5.41
N MET A 287 1.36 -7.29 5.55
CA MET A 287 1.00 -6.00 4.95
C MET A 287 1.92 -4.88 5.43
N ARG A 288 2.26 -4.85 6.73
CA ARG A 288 3.24 -3.91 7.27
C ARG A 288 4.60 -4.07 6.60
N ASN A 289 5.08 -5.30 6.46
CA ASN A 289 6.37 -5.56 5.85
C ASN A 289 6.39 -5.14 4.37
N GLU A 290 5.33 -5.43 3.61
CA GLU A 290 5.18 -4.97 2.22
C GLU A 290 5.14 -3.43 2.12
N LEU A 291 4.45 -2.77 3.05
CA LEU A 291 4.37 -1.31 3.11
C LEU A 291 5.74 -0.67 3.36
N LEU A 292 6.52 -1.23 4.29
CA LEU A 292 7.74 -0.62 4.83
C LEU A 292 9.05 -1.22 4.25
N LYS A 293 9.01 -2.01 3.19
CA LYS A 293 10.21 -2.44 2.47
C LYS A 293 11.04 -1.25 2.01
N LYS A 294 12.38 -1.34 2.15
CA LYS A 294 13.28 -0.26 1.81
C LYS A 294 13.28 0.05 0.31
N ASP A 295 13.46 -0.97 -0.52
CA ASP A 295 13.69 -0.77 -1.95
C ASP A 295 12.41 -0.82 -2.79
N GLN A 296 11.46 -1.65 -2.40
CA GLN A 296 10.19 -1.85 -3.11
C GLN A 296 8.98 -1.75 -2.16
N GLY A 297 9.02 -0.86 -1.18
CA GLY A 297 7.92 -0.67 -0.24
C GLY A 297 6.81 0.20 -0.81
N GLY A 298 5.58 -0.16 -0.46
CA GLY A 298 4.39 0.57 -0.91
C GLY A 298 4.17 1.93 -0.23
N LEU A 299 4.93 2.26 0.82
CA LEU A 299 4.77 3.54 1.50
C LEU A 299 5.28 4.70 0.62
N LEU A 300 4.42 5.65 0.34
CA LEU A 300 4.76 6.90 -0.33
C LEU A 300 5.38 7.90 0.65
N VAL A 301 6.19 8.83 0.16
CA VAL A 301 6.82 9.87 0.98
C VAL A 301 5.82 10.70 1.80
N THR A 302 4.61 10.83 1.32
CA THR A 302 3.51 11.54 1.98
C THR A 302 2.78 10.75 3.06
N GLY A 303 3.13 9.46 3.22
CA GLY A 303 2.51 8.56 4.19
C GLY A 303 1.25 7.85 3.71
N SER A 304 0.89 7.91 2.42
CA SER A 304 -0.14 7.06 1.80
C SER A 304 0.50 5.87 1.08
N CYS A 305 -0.28 5.00 0.42
CA CYS A 305 0.27 3.78 -0.19
C CYS A 305 -0.52 3.28 -1.40
N SER A 306 -1.19 4.16 -2.16
CA SER A 306 -1.98 3.71 -3.32
C SER A 306 -1.73 4.52 -4.58
N ASP A 307 -1.89 3.83 -5.71
CA ASP A 307 -2.01 4.40 -7.05
C ASP A 307 -3.17 3.72 -7.78
N GLY A 308 -4.11 4.50 -8.30
CA GLY A 308 -5.32 3.96 -8.92
C GLY A 308 -6.10 3.02 -8.00
N GLU A 309 -6.18 3.32 -6.70
CA GLU A 309 -6.83 2.51 -5.67
C GLU A 309 -6.11 1.19 -5.35
N GLN A 310 -4.97 0.91 -6.00
CA GLN A 310 -4.20 -0.30 -5.83
C GLN A 310 -2.89 -0.04 -5.09
N PHE A 311 -2.27 -1.09 -4.58
CA PHE A 311 -0.98 -0.99 -3.94
C PHE A 311 0.09 -0.62 -4.97
N THR A 312 0.96 0.33 -4.65
CA THR A 312 2.01 0.79 -5.55
C THR A 312 3.39 0.53 -4.95
N TYR A 313 4.33 0.18 -5.80
CA TYR A 313 5.73 -0.02 -5.43
C TYR A 313 6.68 0.91 -6.21
N ASP A 314 6.19 1.55 -7.26
CA ASP A 314 7.01 2.33 -8.18
C ASP A 314 7.30 3.75 -7.72
N GLN A 315 6.61 4.24 -6.68
CA GLN A 315 6.75 5.60 -6.16
C GLN A 315 6.38 6.70 -7.18
N ASN A 316 5.60 6.37 -8.20
CA ASN A 316 5.07 7.37 -9.13
C ASN A 316 4.13 8.33 -8.38
N GLY A 317 4.34 9.61 -8.56
CA GLY A 317 3.59 10.66 -7.84
C GLY A 317 2.41 11.25 -8.61
N ARG A 318 2.16 10.84 -9.85
CA ARG A 318 1.18 11.44 -10.78
C ARG A 318 -0.16 10.74 -10.75
N GLY A 319 -1.22 11.48 -11.04
CA GLY A 319 -2.54 10.94 -11.30
C GLY A 319 -3.30 10.51 -10.03
N ALA A 320 -3.70 9.27 -9.97
CA ALA A 320 -4.58 8.73 -8.92
C ALA A 320 -3.83 8.29 -7.65
N ILE A 321 -2.82 9.04 -7.23
CA ILE A 321 -1.94 8.71 -6.11
C ILE A 321 -2.58 9.10 -4.77
N GLY A 322 -2.43 8.24 -3.76
CA GLY A 322 -2.79 8.55 -2.38
C GLY A 322 -4.30 8.73 -2.18
N GLU A 323 -5.08 7.70 -2.48
CA GLU A 323 -6.52 7.69 -2.27
C GLU A 323 -6.88 7.99 -0.81
N SER A 324 -7.86 8.88 -0.60
CA SER A 324 -8.25 9.29 0.76
C SER A 324 -8.92 8.17 1.57
N CYS A 325 -9.59 7.18 0.93
CA CYS A 325 -10.06 5.98 1.61
C CYS A 325 -8.90 5.14 2.16
N VAL A 326 -7.87 4.94 1.33
CA VAL A 326 -6.66 4.20 1.72
C VAL A 326 -5.95 4.90 2.87
N THR A 327 -5.75 6.22 2.77
CA THR A 327 -5.13 7.03 3.82
C THR A 327 -5.91 6.92 5.15
N ALA A 328 -7.24 6.96 5.10
CA ALA A 328 -8.10 6.84 6.28
C ALA A 328 -7.98 5.45 6.95
N TYR A 329 -8.05 4.37 6.18
CA TYR A 329 -7.93 3.03 6.74
C TYR A 329 -6.51 2.66 7.16
N LEU A 330 -5.49 3.22 6.49
CA LEU A 330 -4.10 3.12 6.93
C LEU A 330 -3.93 3.67 8.36
N LEU A 331 -4.46 4.86 8.63
CA LEU A 331 -4.42 5.46 9.97
C LEU A 331 -5.16 4.63 11.01
N ARG A 332 -6.29 4.01 10.67
CA ARG A 332 -7.05 3.16 11.57
C ARG A 332 -6.33 1.85 11.89
N TRP A 333 -5.80 1.21 10.85
CA TRP A 333 -5.09 -0.06 10.98
C TRP A 333 -3.76 0.11 11.71
N ILE A 334 -2.96 1.13 11.38
CA ILE A 334 -1.69 1.42 12.07
C ILE A 334 -1.92 1.77 13.55
N ASP A 335 -2.99 2.53 13.88
CA ASP A 335 -3.38 2.75 15.28
C ASP A 335 -3.76 1.43 15.99
N SER A 336 -4.40 0.50 15.27
CA SER A 336 -4.72 -0.82 15.81
C SER A 336 -3.46 -1.63 16.15
N LEU A 337 -2.45 -1.62 15.26
CA LEU A 337 -1.16 -2.28 15.51
C LEU A 337 -0.37 -1.60 16.63
N LEU A 338 -0.32 -0.26 16.64
CA LEU A 338 0.30 0.52 17.71
C LEU A 338 -0.25 0.10 19.09
N ARG A 339 -1.56 -0.02 19.20
CA ARG A 339 -2.21 -0.40 20.48
C ARG A 339 -1.91 -1.85 20.85
N LEU A 340 -2.01 -2.78 19.90
CA LEU A 340 -1.74 -4.20 20.13
C LEU A 340 -0.29 -4.50 20.51
N GLU A 341 0.64 -3.93 19.74
CA GLU A 341 2.07 -4.25 19.88
C GLU A 341 2.78 -3.35 20.91
N GLY A 342 2.20 -2.17 21.21
CA GLY A 342 2.81 -1.18 22.09
C GLY A 342 4.01 -0.48 21.44
N ASP A 343 4.20 -0.64 20.15
CA ASP A 343 5.33 -0.11 19.41
C ASP A 343 5.03 1.31 18.90
N MET A 344 5.61 2.30 19.56
CA MET A 344 5.37 3.72 19.23
C MET A 344 6.06 4.20 17.94
N ARG A 345 6.86 3.35 17.25
CA ARG A 345 7.35 3.63 15.91
C ARG A 345 6.21 3.74 14.89
N TYR A 346 5.09 3.04 15.11
CA TYR A 346 3.86 3.26 14.33
C TYR A 346 3.34 4.70 14.44
N GLY A 347 3.64 5.39 15.54
CA GLY A 347 3.33 6.80 15.73
C GLY A 347 4.04 7.72 14.73
N ASP A 348 5.25 7.39 14.29
CA ASP A 348 5.97 8.14 13.25
C ASP A 348 5.25 8.03 11.89
N LEU A 349 4.72 6.85 11.57
CA LEU A 349 3.93 6.64 10.35
C LEU A 349 2.58 7.36 10.45
N LEU A 350 1.88 7.28 11.58
CA LEU A 350 0.64 8.03 11.82
C LEU A 350 0.87 9.54 11.62
N GLU A 351 1.92 10.07 12.20
CA GLU A 351 2.27 11.48 12.14
C GLU A 351 2.58 11.95 10.72
N ARG A 352 3.43 11.20 9.98
CA ARG A 352 3.75 11.49 8.57
C ARG A 352 2.48 11.49 7.72
N THR A 353 1.62 10.48 7.90
CA THR A 353 0.36 10.36 7.17
C THR A 353 -0.60 11.51 7.49
N ILE A 354 -0.73 11.87 8.77
CA ILE A 354 -1.63 12.94 9.21
C ILE A 354 -1.20 14.28 8.61
N TYR A 355 0.04 14.73 8.86
CA TYR A 355 0.47 16.07 8.46
C TYR A 355 0.66 16.24 6.94
N ASN A 356 0.70 15.17 6.19
CA ASN A 356 0.84 15.24 4.72
C ASN A 356 -0.40 14.68 4.01
N ALA A 357 -0.49 13.37 3.76
CA ALA A 357 -1.54 12.80 2.92
C ALA A 357 -2.96 13.11 3.44
N LEU A 358 -3.21 13.00 4.75
CA LEU A 358 -4.54 13.28 5.30
C LEU A 358 -4.90 14.77 5.18
N LEU A 359 -4.07 15.66 5.74
CA LEU A 359 -4.41 17.09 5.76
C LEU A 359 -4.39 17.72 4.35
N ALA A 360 -3.59 17.19 3.40
CA ALA A 360 -3.63 17.63 2.00
C ALA A 360 -4.92 17.25 1.28
N ALA A 361 -5.66 16.25 1.76
CA ALA A 361 -6.92 15.87 1.15
C ALA A 361 -8.08 16.85 1.41
N ASN A 362 -7.91 17.81 2.32
CA ASN A 362 -8.94 18.78 2.68
C ASN A 362 -8.51 20.21 2.32
N SER A 363 -9.44 21.00 1.79
CA SER A 363 -9.18 22.41 1.50
C SER A 363 -8.84 23.20 2.78
N PRO A 364 -8.05 24.27 2.70
CA PRO A 364 -7.64 25.05 3.85
C PRO A 364 -8.80 25.57 4.71
N ASP A 365 -9.92 25.88 4.06
CA ASP A 365 -11.17 26.31 4.72
C ASP A 365 -11.97 25.16 5.35
N GLY A 366 -11.63 23.89 5.02
CA GLY A 366 -12.32 22.71 5.51
C GLY A 366 -13.49 22.25 4.65
N ARG A 367 -13.85 22.94 3.54
CA ARG A 367 -15.09 22.68 2.77
C ARG A 367 -14.99 21.48 1.84
N TRP A 368 -13.90 21.35 1.08
CA TRP A 368 -13.79 20.40 -0.02
C TRP A 368 -12.80 19.29 0.31
N ILE A 369 -13.07 18.10 -0.20
CA ILE A 369 -12.24 16.89 0.04
C ILE A 369 -11.77 16.37 -1.31
N ARG A 370 -10.50 15.92 -1.39
CA ARG A 370 -9.92 15.29 -2.57
C ARG A 370 -10.15 13.79 -2.55
N TYR A 371 -10.30 13.22 -3.74
CA TYR A 371 -10.24 11.76 -3.92
C TYR A 371 -8.79 11.29 -3.78
N PHE A 372 -7.88 11.93 -4.51
CA PHE A 372 -6.46 11.62 -4.54
C PHE A 372 -5.60 12.80 -4.11
N THR A 373 -4.41 12.49 -3.57
CA THR A 373 -3.41 13.49 -3.13
C THR A 373 -2.07 13.25 -3.83
N PRO A 374 -1.99 13.44 -5.17
CA PRO A 374 -0.75 13.24 -5.91
C PRO A 374 0.33 14.18 -5.41
N PHE A 375 1.59 13.74 -5.48
CA PHE A 375 2.74 14.58 -5.14
C PHE A 375 3.51 15.08 -6.38
N THR A 376 3.02 14.72 -7.57
CA THR A 376 3.46 15.27 -8.86
C THR A 376 2.24 15.65 -9.68
N GLY A 377 2.20 16.88 -10.22
CA GLY A 377 1.10 17.42 -11.03
C GLY A 377 -0.04 18.04 -10.21
N ASP A 378 -1.12 18.40 -10.89
CA ASP A 378 -2.25 19.14 -10.32
C ASP A 378 -3.03 18.34 -9.29
N ARG A 379 -3.47 19.03 -8.24
CA ARG A 379 -4.33 18.49 -7.16
C ARG A 379 -5.71 19.11 -7.25
N ARG A 380 -6.75 18.28 -7.42
CA ARG A 380 -8.13 18.75 -7.59
C ARG A 380 -9.02 18.34 -6.43
N TYR A 381 -9.88 19.24 -5.97
CA TYR A 381 -10.95 18.91 -5.02
C TYR A 381 -12.14 18.34 -5.74
N ASP A 382 -12.78 17.35 -5.11
CA ASP A 382 -14.05 16.82 -5.56
C ASP A 382 -15.19 17.63 -4.95
N THR A 383 -16.09 18.13 -5.79
CA THR A 383 -17.20 18.99 -5.37
C THR A 383 -18.51 18.25 -5.17
N ARG A 384 -18.51 16.91 -5.31
CA ARG A 384 -19.74 16.10 -5.21
C ARG A 384 -20.25 15.95 -3.78
N ASP A 385 -19.41 16.06 -2.73
CA ASP A 385 -19.69 15.82 -1.31
C ASP A 385 -20.04 14.35 -0.94
N PHE A 386 -20.50 13.54 -1.87
CA PHE A 386 -20.93 12.16 -1.66
C PHE A 386 -20.11 11.19 -2.50
N PHE A 387 -19.12 10.58 -1.96
CA PHE A 387 -18.37 9.44 -2.49
C PHE A 387 -17.59 8.80 -1.36
N CYS A 388 -17.06 7.60 -1.58
CA CYS A 388 -16.42 6.80 -0.53
C CYS A 388 -15.33 7.57 0.23
N CYS A 389 -14.49 8.32 -0.50
CA CYS A 389 -13.34 9.04 0.07
C CYS A 389 -13.75 10.17 1.01
N CYS A 390 -14.73 11.01 0.67
CA CYS A 390 -15.17 12.04 1.61
C CYS A 390 -15.79 11.46 2.89
N GLY A 391 -16.50 10.32 2.79
CA GLY A 391 -17.02 9.62 3.95
C GLY A 391 -15.90 9.12 4.87
N ASN A 392 -14.93 8.39 4.31
CA ASN A 392 -13.79 7.87 5.09
C ASN A 392 -12.86 8.97 5.60
N TYR A 393 -12.66 10.05 4.83
CA TYR A 393 -11.91 11.21 5.28
C TYR A 393 -12.52 11.83 6.56
N ARG A 394 -13.84 12.06 6.57
CA ARG A 394 -14.56 12.57 7.75
C ARG A 394 -14.34 11.68 8.97
N ARG A 395 -14.42 10.34 8.79
CA ARG A 395 -14.16 9.34 9.86
C ARG A 395 -12.74 9.43 10.39
N ALA A 396 -11.74 9.48 9.51
CA ALA A 396 -10.33 9.56 9.90
C ALA A 396 -10.03 10.82 10.72
N VAL A 397 -10.57 11.98 10.31
CA VAL A 397 -10.38 13.24 11.04
C VAL A 397 -11.13 13.23 12.38
N ALA A 398 -12.34 12.64 12.44
CA ALA A 398 -13.09 12.49 13.67
C ALA A 398 -12.40 11.59 14.71
N GLU A 399 -11.54 10.67 14.27
CA GLU A 399 -10.77 9.76 15.13
C GLU A 399 -9.42 10.34 15.61
N LEU A 400 -8.97 11.50 15.12
CA LEU A 400 -7.67 12.09 15.50
C LEU A 400 -7.52 12.35 17.01
N PRO A 401 -8.57 12.80 17.75
CA PRO A 401 -8.46 13.02 19.18
C PRO A 401 -8.09 11.77 20.00
N GLN A 402 -8.33 10.58 19.44
CA GLN A 402 -8.03 9.30 20.11
C GLN A 402 -6.57 8.84 19.91
N LYS A 403 -5.77 9.60 19.14
CA LYS A 403 -4.39 9.21 18.77
C LYS A 403 -3.32 10.05 19.47
N VAL A 404 -3.73 11.00 20.35
CA VAL A 404 -2.80 11.89 21.04
C VAL A 404 -2.20 11.20 22.26
N TYR A 405 -3.02 10.59 23.09
CA TYR A 405 -2.62 9.88 24.30
C TYR A 405 -3.15 8.45 24.34
N TYR A 406 -2.39 7.60 25.00
CA TYR A 406 -2.82 6.25 25.37
C TYR A 406 -2.53 6.00 26.85
N ARG A 407 -3.20 5.01 27.42
CA ARG A 407 -2.88 4.47 28.76
C ARG A 407 -2.22 3.11 28.63
N THR A 408 -1.22 2.86 29.47
CA THR A 408 -0.69 1.51 29.61
C THR A 408 -1.52 0.70 30.60
N PRO A 409 -1.54 -0.64 30.52
CA PRO A 409 -2.25 -1.48 31.49
C PRO A 409 -1.80 -1.27 32.93
N GLN A 410 -0.56 -0.81 33.14
CA GLN A 410 0.01 -0.50 34.46
C GLN A 410 -0.37 0.90 34.94
N GLY A 411 -1.28 1.60 34.25
CA GLY A 411 -1.75 2.93 34.65
C GLY A 411 -0.86 4.09 34.19
N GLY A 412 0.21 3.82 33.45
CA GLY A 412 1.06 4.84 32.81
C GLY A 412 0.34 5.58 31.70
N ILE A 413 0.94 6.69 31.23
CA ILE A 413 0.43 7.52 30.12
C ILE A 413 1.44 7.50 29.00
N ALA A 414 0.99 7.23 27.77
CA ALA A 414 1.81 7.26 26.57
C ALA A 414 1.38 8.47 25.70
N LEU A 415 2.32 9.37 25.39
CA LEU A 415 2.16 10.54 24.54
C LEU A 415 2.65 10.20 23.14
N ASN A 416 1.74 10.15 22.16
CA ASN A 416 2.03 9.79 20.78
C ASN A 416 2.11 11.01 19.86
N LEU A 417 1.09 11.88 19.83
CA LEU A 417 1.09 13.06 18.98
C LEU A 417 1.37 14.33 19.81
N PHE A 418 2.25 15.16 19.28
CA PHE A 418 2.58 16.44 19.89
C PHE A 418 1.62 17.51 19.36
N THR A 419 0.80 18.07 20.26
CA THR A 419 -0.17 19.13 19.95
C THR A 419 -0.61 19.80 21.24
N ASN A 420 -1.07 21.04 21.16
CA ASN A 420 -1.63 21.70 22.32
C ASN A 420 -2.79 20.90 22.90
N SER A 421 -2.71 20.53 24.15
CA SER A 421 -3.76 19.75 24.81
C SER A 421 -3.69 19.85 26.31
N LYS A 422 -4.82 19.59 26.98
CA LYS A 422 -4.90 19.40 28.44
C LYS A 422 -5.81 18.24 28.76
N LYS A 423 -5.34 17.31 29.56
CA LYS A 423 -6.13 16.12 29.94
C LYS A 423 -5.94 15.76 31.40
N ALA A 424 -7.04 15.54 32.08
CA ALA A 424 -7.04 14.95 33.41
C ALA A 424 -7.08 13.41 33.32
N PHE A 425 -6.19 12.79 34.06
CA PHE A 425 -6.08 11.33 34.16
C PHE A 425 -6.33 10.90 35.59
N ASP A 426 -7.09 9.85 35.79
CA ASP A 426 -7.12 9.13 37.07
C ASP A 426 -5.87 8.24 37.17
N VAL A 427 -5.08 8.39 38.20
CA VAL A 427 -3.88 7.60 38.48
C VAL A 427 -4.01 7.08 39.92
N ALA A 428 -4.36 5.82 40.08
CA ALA A 428 -4.57 5.21 41.40
C ALA A 428 -5.55 5.98 42.32
N GLY A 429 -6.65 6.50 41.75
CA GLY A 429 -7.67 7.28 42.49
C GLY A 429 -7.30 8.76 42.68
N GLN A 430 -6.19 9.20 42.10
CA GLN A 430 -5.74 10.59 42.17
C GLN A 430 -5.81 11.24 40.78
N THR A 431 -6.35 12.47 40.72
CA THR A 431 -6.40 13.20 39.44
C THR A 431 -5.09 13.89 39.13
N VAL A 432 -4.45 13.52 38.03
CA VAL A 432 -3.28 14.20 37.47
C VAL A 432 -3.68 14.83 36.14
N MET A 433 -3.54 16.17 36.05
CA MET A 433 -3.73 16.88 34.79
C MET A 433 -2.39 17.07 34.09
N ILE A 434 -2.32 16.79 32.81
CA ILE A 434 -1.19 17.09 31.92
C ILE A 434 -1.63 18.19 30.95
N LEU A 435 -0.91 19.31 30.97
CA LEU A 435 -1.01 20.40 30.00
C LEU A 435 0.17 20.26 29.03
N GLN A 436 -0.11 20.08 27.76
CA GLN A 436 0.88 20.06 26.68
C GLN A 436 0.81 21.39 25.90
N GLU A 437 1.92 22.10 25.84
CA GLU A 437 2.09 23.36 25.12
C GLU A 437 3.19 23.21 24.07
N THR A 438 2.88 23.53 22.79
CA THR A 438 3.82 23.37 21.68
C THR A 438 3.37 24.17 20.46
N ALA A 439 4.29 24.55 19.59
CA ALA A 439 4.01 25.06 18.25
C ALA A 439 4.11 23.97 17.15
N TYR A 440 4.20 22.71 17.53
CA TYR A 440 4.31 21.58 16.63
C TYR A 440 3.18 21.55 15.57
N PRO A 441 3.46 21.27 14.28
CA PRO A 441 4.70 20.79 13.69
C PRO A 441 5.66 21.89 13.20
N ASN A 442 5.48 23.15 13.62
CA ASN A 442 6.31 24.31 13.18
C ASN A 442 7.68 24.30 13.85
N ASP A 443 7.74 23.87 15.09
CA ASP A 443 8.98 23.57 15.82
C ASP A 443 8.82 22.30 16.66
N GLY A 444 9.92 21.82 17.24
CA GLY A 444 9.97 20.58 17.99
C GLY A 444 10.01 20.77 19.50
N ASP A 445 9.74 21.96 20.01
CA ASP A 445 9.69 22.18 21.45
C ASP A 445 8.32 21.82 22.02
N VAL A 446 8.33 20.99 23.05
CA VAL A 446 7.13 20.52 23.76
C VAL A 446 7.34 20.71 25.24
N LYS A 447 6.40 21.40 25.88
CA LYS A 447 6.36 21.57 27.34
C LYS A 447 5.16 20.84 27.91
N LEU A 448 5.42 19.94 28.87
CA LEU A 448 4.37 19.27 29.64
C LEU A 448 4.39 19.85 31.05
N THR A 449 3.24 20.34 31.54
CA THR A 449 3.07 20.81 32.90
C THR A 449 2.10 19.88 33.63
N PHE A 450 2.53 19.38 34.77
CA PHE A 450 1.70 18.52 35.64
C PHE A 450 0.97 19.36 36.67
N ALA A 451 -0.31 19.12 36.84
CA ALA A 451 -1.09 19.71 37.90
C ALA A 451 -1.81 18.60 38.69
N THR A 452 -1.66 18.58 39.99
CA THR A 452 -2.32 17.65 40.89
C THR A 452 -2.84 18.41 42.09
N ARG A 453 -4.00 17.96 42.65
CA ARG A 453 -4.56 18.51 43.87
C ARG A 453 -4.04 17.82 45.12
N ASN A 454 -3.33 16.73 44.95
CA ASN A 454 -2.81 15.96 46.07
C ASN A 454 -1.52 16.64 46.60
N PRO A 455 -1.36 16.86 47.91
CA PRO A 455 -0.10 17.32 48.46
C PRO A 455 1.03 16.26 48.31
N ASP A 456 0.69 15.00 48.26
CA ASP A 456 1.64 13.91 48.05
C ASP A 456 1.95 13.70 46.58
N PRO A 457 3.20 13.38 46.23
CA PRO A 457 3.59 13.09 44.84
C PRO A 457 2.87 11.87 44.29
N VAL A 458 2.45 11.93 43.04
CA VAL A 458 1.76 10.84 42.34
C VAL A 458 2.73 10.04 41.47
N ALA A 459 2.92 8.76 41.82
CA ALA A 459 3.78 7.87 41.04
C ALA A 459 3.14 7.55 39.69
N LEU A 460 3.81 7.92 38.57
CA LEU A 460 3.30 7.74 37.22
C LEU A 460 4.46 7.55 36.23
N ALA A 461 4.37 6.54 35.37
CA ALA A 461 5.23 6.39 34.22
C ALA A 461 4.66 7.18 33.03
N LEU A 462 5.45 8.12 32.50
CA LEU A 462 5.18 8.82 31.26
C LEU A 462 6.04 8.22 30.17
N GLN A 463 5.39 7.66 29.13
CA GLN A 463 6.05 7.23 27.90
C GLN A 463 5.82 8.31 26.84
N PHE A 464 6.83 8.71 26.12
CA PHE A 464 6.66 9.61 24.98
C PHE A 464 7.42 9.11 23.77
N ARG A 465 6.76 9.24 22.63
CA ARG A 465 7.32 8.83 21.34
C ARG A 465 8.61 9.60 21.07
N THR A 466 9.58 8.90 20.51
CA THR A 466 10.86 9.46 20.08
C THR A 466 10.95 9.43 18.57
N PRO A 467 10.56 10.52 17.86
CA PRO A 467 10.48 10.54 16.40
C PRO A 467 11.81 10.24 15.74
N ARG A 468 11.85 9.27 14.84
CA ARG A 468 13.09 8.83 14.18
C ARG A 468 13.66 9.83 13.17
N TRP A 469 12.89 10.82 12.76
CA TRP A 469 13.39 11.95 11.96
C TRP A 469 14.31 12.87 12.79
N CYS A 470 14.19 12.89 14.11
CA CYS A 470 15.04 13.66 15.02
C CYS A 470 16.33 12.88 15.34
N ARG A 471 17.45 13.56 15.38
CA ARG A 471 18.77 12.93 15.69
C ARG A 471 18.97 12.73 17.18
N ALA A 472 18.56 13.70 17.97
CA ALA A 472 18.71 13.70 19.39
C ALA A 472 17.61 14.55 20.01
N ILE A 473 16.99 14.03 21.05
CA ILE A 473 15.97 14.73 21.82
C ILE A 473 16.60 15.15 23.13
N THR A 474 16.49 16.43 23.47
CA THR A 474 16.87 16.90 24.79
C THR A 474 15.66 16.87 25.70
N LEU A 475 15.73 16.10 26.76
CA LEU A 475 14.73 16.04 27.83
C LEU A 475 15.24 16.78 29.07
N ARG A 476 14.41 17.65 29.62
CA ARG A 476 14.66 18.31 30.90
C ARG A 476 13.44 18.24 31.79
N VAL A 477 13.63 17.85 33.04
CA VAL A 477 12.59 17.86 34.09
C VAL A 477 12.94 18.95 35.07
N ASN A 478 12.05 19.92 35.23
CA ASN A 478 12.28 21.13 36.08
C ASN A 478 13.65 21.77 35.79
N GLU A 479 14.44 21.99 36.81
CA GLU A 479 15.80 22.51 36.72
C GLU A 479 16.87 21.41 36.79
N GLU A 480 16.50 20.13 36.63
CA GLU A 480 17.45 19.01 36.60
C GLU A 480 18.36 19.11 35.36
N ALA A 481 19.50 18.43 35.39
CA ALA A 481 20.39 18.34 34.24
C ALA A 481 19.68 17.70 33.05
N PRO A 482 19.83 18.23 31.83
CA PRO A 482 19.18 17.67 30.67
C PRO A 482 19.74 16.30 30.30
N VAL A 483 18.88 15.43 29.79
CA VAL A 483 19.21 14.10 29.24
C VAL A 483 19.11 14.15 27.74
N THR A 484 20.11 13.65 27.03
CA THR A 484 20.05 13.47 25.57
C THR A 484 19.59 12.07 25.23
N ILE A 485 18.54 11.96 24.45
CA ILE A 485 17.94 10.71 24.02
C ILE A 485 18.22 10.53 22.52
N ASP A 486 18.81 9.39 22.15
CA ASP A 486 18.94 8.96 20.76
C ASP A 486 17.68 8.19 20.33
N PRO A 487 16.85 8.71 19.43
CA PRO A 487 15.61 8.06 19.00
C PRO A 487 15.82 6.66 18.35
N LEU A 488 16.97 6.46 17.69
CA LEU A 488 17.26 5.20 17.00
C LEU A 488 17.62 4.06 17.96
N ARG A 489 18.00 4.41 19.20
CA ARG A 489 18.34 3.45 20.25
C ARG A 489 17.18 3.14 21.18
N GLN A 490 16.01 3.78 20.99
CA GLN A 490 14.85 3.52 21.84
C GLN A 490 14.12 2.27 21.36
N GLU A 491 14.06 1.27 22.21
CA GLU A 491 13.24 0.10 22.03
C GLU A 491 11.77 0.54 21.94
N LEU A 492 11.00 -0.04 21.03
CA LEU A 492 9.62 0.32 20.75
C LEU A 492 9.38 1.82 20.43
N GLY A 493 10.43 2.58 20.06
CA GLY A 493 10.30 3.98 19.62
C GLY A 493 9.79 4.95 20.68
N CYS A 494 9.98 4.65 21.96
CA CYS A 494 9.57 5.52 23.05
C CYS A 494 10.62 5.58 24.18
N TYR A 495 10.64 6.69 24.88
CA TYR A 495 11.38 6.85 26.13
C TYR A 495 10.42 6.82 27.31
N VAL A 496 10.79 6.08 28.35
CA VAL A 496 9.95 5.94 29.56
C VAL A 496 10.56 6.73 30.71
N LEU A 497 9.80 7.66 31.24
CA LEU A 497 10.17 8.49 32.39
C LEU A 497 9.26 8.14 33.59
N SER A 498 9.76 7.35 34.51
CA SER A 498 9.04 6.94 35.71
C SER A 498 9.50 7.77 36.91
N ARG A 499 8.58 8.46 37.55
CA ARG A 499 8.84 9.24 38.75
C ARG A 499 7.56 9.54 39.56
N ALA A 500 7.72 10.08 40.74
CA ALA A 500 6.64 10.68 41.53
C ALA A 500 6.48 12.16 41.15
N TRP A 501 5.34 12.51 40.58
CA TRP A 501 5.03 13.85 40.06
C TRP A 501 4.36 14.72 41.10
N LYS A 502 4.75 15.99 41.17
CA LYS A 502 4.19 17.01 42.04
C LYS A 502 3.46 18.07 41.22
N ASP A 503 2.59 18.84 41.89
CA ASP A 503 1.96 20.00 41.30
C ASP A 503 3.02 21.01 40.81
N GLY A 504 2.88 21.44 39.56
CA GLY A 504 3.79 22.39 38.93
C GLY A 504 5.05 21.74 38.31
N ASP A 505 5.26 20.44 38.41
CA ASP A 505 6.38 19.80 37.68
C ASP A 505 6.27 20.04 36.18
N VAL A 506 7.42 20.27 35.55
CA VAL A 506 7.52 20.59 34.11
C VAL A 506 8.51 19.64 33.43
N VAL A 507 8.07 19.04 32.32
CA VAL A 507 8.94 18.32 31.37
C VAL A 507 9.07 19.16 30.11
N LYS A 508 10.29 19.43 29.69
CA LYS A 508 10.61 20.07 28.41
C LYS A 508 11.30 19.08 27.51
N LEU A 509 10.71 18.86 26.32
CA LEU A 509 11.32 18.12 25.22
C LEU A 509 11.72 19.10 24.15
N SER A 510 12.96 19.02 23.66
CA SER A 510 13.41 19.75 22.48
C SER A 510 13.85 18.76 21.41
N MET A 511 13.17 18.80 20.28
CA MET A 511 13.37 17.96 19.10
C MET A 511 13.81 18.83 17.92
N PRO A 512 15.10 19.12 17.74
CA PRO A 512 15.56 20.05 16.70
C PRO A 512 15.08 19.64 15.31
N MET A 513 14.34 20.52 14.64
CA MET A 513 13.83 20.35 13.30
C MET A 513 14.72 21.05 12.27
N ALA A 514 15.79 20.38 11.84
CA ALA A 514 16.58 20.82 10.71
C ALA A 514 15.94 20.38 9.38
N TRP A 515 16.24 21.11 8.30
CA TRP A 515 15.98 20.64 6.94
C TRP A 515 16.74 19.35 6.68
N ARG A 516 16.09 18.39 6.02
CA ARG A 516 16.70 17.14 5.58
C ARG A 516 16.18 16.71 4.22
N LEU A 517 16.98 15.97 3.51
CA LEU A 517 16.63 15.35 2.24
C LEU A 517 16.38 13.88 2.44
N LEU A 518 15.27 13.38 1.91
CA LEU A 518 15.03 11.94 1.78
C LEU A 518 15.36 11.49 0.36
N ARG A 519 16.13 10.42 0.25
CA ARG A 519 16.46 9.77 -1.02
C ARG A 519 15.19 9.23 -1.68
N GLY A 520 15.00 9.53 -2.95
CA GLY A 520 13.96 8.95 -3.77
C GLY A 520 14.16 7.44 -3.94
N ARG A 521 13.08 6.72 -4.15
CA ARG A 521 13.05 5.26 -4.35
C ARG A 521 12.36 4.94 -5.67
N ALA A 522 12.67 3.78 -6.26
CA ALA A 522 12.09 3.31 -7.52
C ALA A 522 12.18 4.40 -8.62
N VAL A 523 11.09 4.81 -9.24
CA VAL A 523 11.12 5.84 -10.31
C VAL A 523 11.59 7.22 -9.86
N GLN A 524 11.73 7.43 -8.53
CA GLN A 524 12.30 8.65 -7.97
C GLN A 524 13.80 8.52 -7.66
N ASP A 525 14.42 7.40 -8.03
CA ASP A 525 15.86 7.24 -7.84
C ASP A 525 16.64 8.37 -8.55
N GLY A 526 17.72 8.82 -7.92
CA GLY A 526 18.46 10.01 -8.36
C GLY A 526 17.83 11.36 -7.98
N ARG A 527 16.67 11.37 -7.30
CA ARG A 527 16.00 12.57 -6.78
C ARG A 527 15.91 12.54 -5.26
N VAL A 528 15.50 13.67 -4.70
CA VAL A 528 15.32 13.84 -3.26
C VAL A 528 14.04 14.60 -2.96
N ALA A 529 13.46 14.35 -1.77
CA ALA A 529 12.37 15.14 -1.21
C ALA A 529 12.87 15.96 -0.02
N LEU A 530 12.41 17.20 0.13
CA LEU A 530 12.75 18.06 1.26
C LEU A 530 11.72 17.87 2.37
N LEU A 531 12.22 17.63 3.60
CA LEU A 531 11.39 17.53 4.81
C LEU A 531 11.95 18.37 5.96
N ARG A 532 11.02 18.76 6.87
CA ARG A 532 11.35 19.36 8.15
C ARG A 532 10.40 18.79 9.22
N GLY A 533 10.97 18.17 10.27
CA GLY A 533 10.13 17.38 11.18
C GLY A 533 9.32 16.34 10.39
N PRO A 534 8.03 16.15 10.64
CA PRO A 534 7.18 15.21 9.90
C PRO A 534 6.67 15.77 8.56
N VAL A 535 6.88 17.06 8.26
CA VAL A 535 6.26 17.75 7.12
C VAL A 535 7.11 17.61 5.86
N VAL A 536 6.48 17.18 4.78
CA VAL A 536 7.01 17.12 3.41
C VAL A 536 6.79 18.47 2.74
N TYR A 537 7.76 18.92 1.94
CA TYR A 537 7.69 20.17 1.18
C TYR A 537 7.55 19.88 -0.32
N CYS A 538 6.91 20.82 -1.03
CA CYS A 538 6.69 20.69 -2.47
C CYS A 538 6.87 22.05 -3.17
N ILE A 539 7.13 22.00 -4.46
CA ILE A 539 7.14 23.18 -5.34
C ILE A 539 5.68 23.47 -5.71
N GLY A 540 5.16 24.61 -5.27
CA GLY A 540 3.78 25.04 -5.52
C GLY A 540 3.70 26.01 -6.69
N LYS A 541 2.62 25.90 -7.49
CA LYS A 541 2.39 26.71 -8.70
C LYS A 541 2.24 28.20 -8.35
N ASP A 542 1.47 28.53 -7.32
CA ASP A 542 1.18 29.91 -6.98
C ASP A 542 2.41 30.69 -6.56
N GLN A 543 3.40 30.01 -5.96
CA GLN A 543 4.64 30.61 -5.48
C GLN A 543 5.75 30.62 -6.55
N ASN A 544 5.58 29.89 -7.66
CA ASN A 544 6.63 29.66 -8.66
C ASN A 544 6.11 29.79 -10.11
N ALA A 545 5.09 30.62 -10.36
CA ALA A 545 4.45 30.70 -11.69
C ALA A 545 5.46 30.96 -12.82
N GLU A 546 6.31 32.00 -12.68
CA GLU A 546 7.34 32.34 -13.68
C GLU A 546 8.40 31.23 -13.85
N LEU A 547 8.74 30.54 -12.77
CA LEU A 547 9.67 29.42 -12.82
C LEU A 547 9.08 28.26 -13.61
N LEU A 548 7.80 27.93 -13.39
CA LEU A 548 7.13 26.82 -14.04
C LEU A 548 6.85 27.09 -15.53
N GLU A 549 6.75 28.35 -15.96
CA GLU A 549 6.77 28.70 -17.38
C GLU A 549 8.09 28.33 -18.05
N LYS A 550 9.22 28.53 -17.35
CA LYS A 550 10.57 28.21 -17.87
C LYS A 550 10.93 26.73 -17.70
N CYS A 551 10.37 26.05 -16.69
CA CYS A 551 10.59 24.63 -16.40
C CYS A 551 9.25 23.97 -16.09
N PRO A 552 8.49 23.54 -17.12
CA PRO A 552 7.17 22.90 -16.94
C PRO A 552 7.21 21.59 -16.17
N GLU A 553 8.38 20.92 -16.15
CA GLU A 553 8.62 19.68 -15.39
C GLU A 553 9.52 19.97 -14.16
N PRO A 554 8.95 20.43 -13.03
CA PRO A 554 9.74 20.89 -11.88
C PRO A 554 10.57 19.77 -11.21
N ARG A 555 10.27 18.50 -11.48
CA ARG A 555 11.10 17.36 -11.05
C ARG A 555 12.52 17.35 -11.61
N ASN A 556 12.75 18.09 -12.72
CA ASN A 556 14.06 18.20 -13.38
C ASN A 556 14.88 19.37 -12.84
N LEU A 557 14.31 20.23 -12.00
CA LEU A 557 15.08 21.26 -11.32
C LEU A 557 16.18 20.64 -10.46
N VAL A 558 17.37 21.22 -10.56
CA VAL A 558 18.52 20.85 -9.72
C VAL A 558 18.67 21.90 -8.63
N ILE A 559 18.15 21.62 -7.43
CA ILE A 559 18.21 22.54 -6.31
C ILE A 559 19.59 22.50 -5.68
N ASP A 560 20.17 23.68 -5.44
CA ASP A 560 21.43 23.82 -4.71
C ASP A 560 21.19 23.71 -3.20
N PRO A 561 21.60 22.61 -2.52
CA PRO A 561 21.38 22.43 -1.09
C PRO A 561 21.97 23.56 -0.23
N ALA A 562 23.10 24.12 -0.65
CA ALA A 562 23.77 25.21 0.07
C ALA A 562 23.02 26.54 0.02
N SER A 563 22.07 26.68 -0.91
CA SER A 563 21.26 27.90 -1.06
C SER A 563 19.98 27.89 -0.26
N LEU A 564 19.63 26.78 0.39
CA LEU A 564 18.39 26.67 1.16
C LEU A 564 18.47 27.56 2.40
N GLY A 565 17.56 28.53 2.47
CA GLY A 565 17.47 29.48 3.61
C GLY A 565 16.77 28.88 4.83
N ASP A 566 16.78 29.65 5.91
CA ASP A 566 16.01 29.34 7.11
C ASP A 566 14.51 29.26 6.82
N PRO A 567 13.73 28.51 7.63
CA PRO A 567 12.29 28.46 7.49
C PRO A 567 11.65 29.84 7.61
N ILE A 568 10.84 30.22 6.65
CA ILE A 568 10.13 31.50 6.62
C ILE A 568 8.67 31.22 6.97
N ARG A 569 8.12 31.99 7.93
CA ARG A 569 6.69 31.89 8.26
C ARG A 569 5.83 32.25 7.05
N ASP A 570 4.83 31.42 6.79
CA ASP A 570 3.87 31.59 5.70
C ASP A 570 2.46 31.18 6.15
N ASP A 571 1.66 32.15 6.47
CA ASP A 571 0.27 31.93 6.91
C ASP A 571 -0.72 31.75 5.73
N SER A 572 -0.26 31.76 4.47
CA SER A 572 -1.12 31.71 3.29
C SER A 572 -1.84 30.35 3.13
N ILE A 573 -1.24 29.27 3.59
CA ILE A 573 -1.79 27.92 3.51
C ILE A 573 -2.49 27.52 4.81
N ARG A 574 -1.84 27.80 5.92
CA ARG A 574 -2.37 27.57 7.27
C ARG A 574 -1.72 28.53 8.28
N PRO A 575 -2.38 28.85 9.37
CA PRO A 575 -1.78 29.63 10.44
C PRO A 575 -0.51 28.98 10.97
N GLY A 576 0.58 29.74 11.02
CA GLY A 576 1.88 29.28 11.48
C GLY A 576 2.62 28.37 10.50
N GLY A 577 2.14 28.19 9.28
CA GLY A 577 2.82 27.42 8.24
C GLY A 577 4.20 27.97 7.90
N LEU A 578 5.01 27.16 7.24
CA LEU A 578 6.38 27.50 6.87
C LEU A 578 6.63 27.27 5.40
N LYS A 579 7.51 28.08 4.80
CA LYS A 579 8.07 27.88 3.48
C LYS A 579 9.59 27.95 3.50
N ALA A 580 10.20 27.41 2.46
CA ALA A 580 11.64 27.50 2.20
C ALA A 580 11.90 28.19 0.88
N VAL A 581 13.00 28.95 0.79
CA VAL A 581 13.48 29.51 -0.48
C VAL A 581 14.88 28.98 -0.74
N ALA A 582 15.09 28.50 -1.96
CA ALA A 582 16.36 27.98 -2.44
C ALA A 582 16.65 28.54 -3.84
N LYS A 583 17.81 28.20 -4.39
CA LYS A 583 18.17 28.45 -5.78
C LYS A 583 18.31 27.13 -6.52
N ALA A 584 17.94 27.09 -7.78
CA ALA A 584 18.01 25.92 -8.63
C ALA A 584 18.55 26.24 -10.00
N TRP A 585 19.20 25.27 -10.65
CA TRP A 585 19.48 25.28 -12.07
C TRP A 585 18.30 24.66 -12.82
N LEU A 586 18.08 25.16 -14.04
CA LEU A 586 17.03 24.64 -14.92
C LEU A 586 17.44 23.38 -15.68
N THR A 587 18.74 23.09 -15.73
CA THR A 587 19.35 22.01 -16.52
C THR A 587 20.15 21.07 -15.62
N GLU A 588 20.18 19.78 -15.97
CA GLU A 588 20.84 18.72 -15.19
C GLU A 588 22.37 18.91 -15.09
N ASP A 589 22.99 19.56 -16.07
CA ASP A 589 24.42 19.86 -16.09
C ASP A 589 24.81 21.03 -15.17
N CYS A 590 23.86 21.59 -14.43
CA CYS A 590 24.03 22.74 -13.56
C CYS A 590 24.60 23.97 -14.30
N SER A 591 24.34 24.12 -15.59
CA SER A 591 24.80 25.26 -16.39
C SER A 591 23.84 26.45 -16.28
N GLY A 592 24.38 27.66 -16.47
CA GLY A 592 23.61 28.91 -16.46
C GLY A 592 23.38 29.49 -15.05
N GLU A 593 22.54 30.53 -15.02
CA GLU A 593 22.19 31.21 -13.77
C GLU A 593 21.19 30.43 -12.93
N LYS A 594 21.37 30.45 -11.61
CA LYS A 594 20.44 29.87 -10.67
C LYS A 594 19.20 30.75 -10.53
N VAL A 595 18.03 30.17 -10.62
CA VAL A 595 16.74 30.80 -10.39
C VAL A 595 16.24 30.53 -8.97
N ALA A 596 15.44 31.45 -8.42
CA ALA A 596 14.81 31.22 -7.11
C ALA A 596 13.70 30.20 -7.22
N VAL A 597 13.60 29.30 -6.25
CA VAL A 597 12.52 28.35 -6.06
C VAL A 597 11.97 28.43 -4.64
N THR A 598 10.65 28.51 -4.52
CA THR A 598 9.94 28.48 -3.23
C THR A 598 9.32 27.11 -3.00
N LEU A 599 9.63 26.48 -1.88
CA LEU A 599 9.04 25.23 -1.45
C LEU A 599 8.06 25.50 -0.31
N THR A 600 6.84 25.02 -0.45
CA THR A 600 5.74 25.12 0.52
C THR A 600 5.42 23.76 1.12
N GLU A 601 4.68 23.75 2.23
CA GLU A 601 4.25 22.47 2.84
C GLU A 601 3.39 21.66 1.86
N PHE A 602 3.48 20.33 1.90
CA PHE A 602 2.72 19.44 0.99
C PHE A 602 1.22 19.70 0.99
N ILE A 603 0.66 20.24 2.08
CA ILE A 603 -0.76 20.59 2.16
C ILE A 603 -1.15 21.81 1.29
N ASP A 604 -0.20 22.48 0.64
CA ASP A 604 -0.46 23.57 -0.30
C ASP A 604 -1.38 23.09 -1.44
N PRO A 605 -2.55 23.73 -1.65
CA PRO A 605 -3.45 23.40 -2.73
C PRO A 605 -2.82 23.46 -4.12
N SER A 606 -1.87 24.37 -4.32
CA SER A 606 -1.18 24.61 -5.58
C SER A 606 0.05 23.74 -5.80
N GLY A 607 0.37 22.83 -4.87
CA GLY A 607 1.56 21.99 -4.93
C GLY A 607 1.62 21.14 -6.20
N GLN A 608 2.77 21.17 -6.89
CA GLN A 608 3.00 20.52 -8.19
C GLN A 608 3.99 19.36 -8.13
N GLU A 609 5.05 19.46 -7.30
CA GLU A 609 6.11 18.46 -7.28
C GLU A 609 6.78 18.38 -5.90
N VAL A 610 7.01 17.18 -5.42
CA VAL A 610 7.74 16.90 -4.18
C VAL A 610 9.21 16.60 -4.44
N TYR A 611 9.50 15.87 -5.53
CA TYR A 611 10.84 15.39 -5.81
C TYR A 611 11.58 16.32 -6.78
N PHE A 612 12.86 16.53 -6.52
CA PHE A 612 13.77 17.31 -7.36
C PHE A 612 15.16 16.72 -7.34
N ARG A 613 16.06 17.20 -8.17
CA ARG A 613 17.48 16.78 -8.21
C ARG A 613 18.35 17.68 -7.35
N VAL A 614 19.51 17.18 -7.00
CA VAL A 614 20.63 17.94 -6.41
C VAL A 614 21.87 17.69 -7.28
N PRO A 615 22.88 18.60 -7.26
CA PRO A 615 24.06 18.47 -8.11
C PRO A 615 24.84 17.18 -7.86
N ASP A 616 24.95 16.75 -6.61
CA ASP A 616 25.65 15.54 -6.21
C ASP A 616 24.95 14.89 -5.02
N LEU A 617 24.49 13.65 -5.19
CA LEU A 617 23.92 12.86 -4.10
C LEU A 617 24.96 12.37 -3.08
N ALA A 618 26.25 12.39 -3.43
CA ALA A 618 27.33 12.05 -2.53
C ALA A 618 27.69 13.24 -1.60
N ASP A 619 27.44 14.48 -2.04
CA ASP A 619 27.63 15.69 -1.24
C ASP A 619 26.43 16.63 -1.35
N THR A 620 25.52 16.53 -0.40
CA THR A 620 24.36 17.41 -0.26
C THR A 620 24.53 18.50 0.80
N SER A 621 25.78 18.74 1.26
CA SER A 621 26.09 19.73 2.31
C SER A 621 25.49 21.11 2.01
N PRO A 622 24.94 21.80 3.02
CA PRO A 622 24.90 21.45 4.44
C PRO A 622 23.73 20.55 4.84
N LEU A 623 22.85 20.13 3.90
CA LEU A 623 21.69 19.32 4.18
C LEU A 623 22.06 17.84 4.37
N ARG A 624 21.41 17.21 5.32
CA ARG A 624 21.56 15.77 5.52
C ARG A 624 20.70 15.02 4.52
N LEU A 625 21.33 14.17 3.70
CA LEU A 625 20.67 13.14 2.92
C LEU A 625 20.53 11.86 3.75
N MET A 626 19.35 11.25 3.74
CA MET A 626 19.08 10.01 4.44
C MET A 626 18.06 9.15 3.67
N ASP A 627 18.08 7.86 3.96
CA ASP A 627 16.99 6.98 3.59
C ASP A 627 15.75 7.32 4.42
N ASP A 628 14.58 6.98 3.91
CA ASP A 628 13.34 7.23 4.65
C ASP A 628 13.34 6.43 5.96
N GLU A 629 13.28 7.14 7.07
CA GLU A 629 13.29 6.57 8.41
C GLU A 629 12.13 5.61 8.68
N LEU A 630 11.05 5.73 7.95
CA LEU A 630 9.88 4.86 8.10
C LEU A 630 10.10 3.49 7.46
N VAL A 631 10.89 3.41 6.38
CA VAL A 631 11.12 2.15 5.66
C VAL A 631 12.37 1.39 6.12
N SER A 632 13.17 1.95 6.99
CA SER A 632 14.31 1.28 7.59
C SER A 632 13.96 0.47 8.86
N TRP A 633 12.70 0.28 9.10
CA TRP A 633 12.18 -0.52 10.22
C TRP A 633 12.54 -2.00 10.00
N PRO A 634 13.20 -2.67 10.91
CA PRO A 634 13.56 -4.06 10.71
C PRO A 634 12.30 -4.91 10.56
N ASN A 635 12.22 -5.65 9.47
CA ASN A 635 11.16 -6.62 9.26
C ASN A 635 11.30 -7.70 10.32
N GLN A 636 10.29 -7.86 11.16
CA GLN A 636 10.22 -9.00 12.06
C GLN A 636 9.81 -10.23 11.26
N PHE A 637 10.38 -11.38 11.59
CA PHE A 637 9.92 -12.63 11.03
C PHE A 637 8.47 -12.87 11.44
N VAL A 638 7.66 -13.15 10.46
CA VAL A 638 6.30 -13.63 10.63
C VAL A 638 6.28 -15.14 10.51
N ASN A 639 5.23 -15.80 10.93
CA ASN A 639 5.15 -17.26 10.97
C ASN A 639 5.30 -17.91 9.57
N ALA A 640 5.42 -19.21 9.51
CA ALA A 640 5.67 -19.97 8.28
C ALA A 640 4.58 -19.77 7.21
N HIS A 641 3.34 -19.50 7.64
CA HIS A 641 2.20 -19.28 6.77
C HIS A 641 2.34 -17.96 5.97
N VAL A 642 2.74 -16.90 6.66
CA VAL A 642 2.98 -15.60 6.06
C VAL A 642 4.27 -15.58 5.25
N GLN A 643 5.28 -16.31 5.68
CA GLN A 643 6.52 -16.42 4.91
C GLN A 643 6.34 -17.07 3.56
N LYS A 644 5.36 -17.96 3.38
CA LYS A 644 4.97 -18.49 2.08
C LYS A 644 4.53 -17.37 1.11
N ALA A 645 3.92 -16.32 1.63
CA ALA A 645 3.54 -15.13 0.84
C ALA A 645 4.65 -14.06 0.75
N LEU A 646 5.65 -14.11 1.64
CA LEU A 646 6.79 -13.18 1.66
C LEU A 646 7.94 -13.57 0.71
N TYR A 647 7.82 -14.69 0.00
CA TYR A 647 8.76 -14.94 -1.08
C TYR A 647 8.50 -13.86 -2.13
N GLY A 648 9.20 -12.77 -1.94
CA GLY A 648 9.37 -11.77 -2.96
C GLY A 648 9.80 -12.42 -4.26
N PRO A 649 9.76 -11.70 -5.37
CA PRO A 649 10.23 -12.20 -6.64
C PRO A 649 11.59 -12.85 -6.36
N ARG A 650 11.85 -14.03 -6.90
CA ARG A 650 13.22 -14.32 -7.26
C ARG A 650 13.67 -13.03 -7.91
N ALA A 651 14.66 -12.34 -7.38
CA ALA A 651 15.44 -11.49 -8.21
C ALA A 651 15.55 -12.28 -9.50
N ALA A 652 15.19 -11.71 -10.65
CA ALA A 652 15.29 -12.43 -11.90
C ALA A 652 16.75 -12.86 -11.95
N GLY A 653 17.01 -13.89 -11.15
CA GLY A 653 18.31 -14.37 -10.88
C GLY A 653 18.67 -14.90 -12.19
N ASP A 654 19.59 -14.27 -12.82
CA ASP A 654 20.19 -14.82 -13.98
C ASP A 654 20.11 -16.34 -13.86
N LEU A 655 19.22 -16.95 -14.62
CA LEU A 655 19.15 -18.40 -14.66
C LEU A 655 20.56 -18.91 -14.95
N GLU A 656 21.31 -18.15 -15.74
CA GLU A 656 22.72 -18.37 -16.01
C GLU A 656 23.59 -18.27 -14.75
N ALA A 657 23.37 -17.28 -13.90
CA ALA A 657 24.10 -17.16 -12.62
C ALA A 657 23.64 -18.24 -11.64
N MET A 658 22.37 -18.54 -11.60
CA MET A 658 21.79 -19.58 -10.74
C MET A 658 22.28 -20.99 -11.11
N PHE A 659 22.41 -21.27 -12.41
CA PHE A 659 22.94 -22.52 -12.92
C PHE A 659 24.43 -22.47 -13.29
N GLU A 660 25.12 -21.37 -12.96
CA GLU A 660 26.53 -21.14 -13.32
C GLU A 660 26.80 -21.43 -14.81
N ILE A 661 25.88 -21.00 -15.69
CA ILE A 661 26.01 -21.21 -17.12
C ILE A 661 27.15 -20.35 -17.63
N ARG A 662 28.17 -21.01 -18.16
CA ARG A 662 29.27 -20.37 -18.85
C ARG A 662 29.26 -20.85 -20.28
N GLY A 663 29.29 -19.94 -21.22
CA GLY A 663 29.29 -20.25 -22.65
C GLY A 663 29.51 -19.00 -23.50
N ASP A 664 29.75 -19.19 -24.77
CA ASP A 664 29.82 -18.09 -25.72
C ASP A 664 28.42 -17.71 -26.17
N LEU A 665 28.00 -16.46 -25.92
CA LEU A 665 26.69 -15.95 -26.30
C LEU A 665 26.58 -15.89 -27.83
N LEU A 666 25.56 -16.51 -28.38
CA LEU A 666 25.21 -16.50 -29.81
C LEU A 666 24.15 -15.44 -30.12
N ALA A 667 23.13 -15.37 -29.31
CA ALA A 667 21.98 -14.48 -29.49
C ALA A 667 21.34 -14.10 -28.17
N ASP A 668 20.84 -12.88 -28.10
CA ASP A 668 20.07 -12.35 -26.95
C ASP A 668 18.85 -11.64 -27.50
N LEU A 669 17.65 -12.18 -27.27
CA LEU A 669 16.41 -11.66 -27.83
C LEU A 669 16.18 -10.17 -27.51
N ALA A 670 16.46 -9.76 -26.28
CA ALA A 670 16.23 -8.39 -25.85
C ALA A 670 17.33 -7.44 -26.33
N ALA A 671 18.61 -7.86 -26.26
CA ALA A 671 19.74 -7.03 -26.67
C ALA A 671 19.82 -6.87 -28.20
N ASP A 672 19.46 -7.91 -28.96
CA ASP A 672 19.47 -7.91 -30.41
C ASP A 672 18.27 -7.15 -31.00
N TYR A 673 17.22 -6.93 -30.24
CA TYR A 673 16.04 -6.20 -30.67
C TYR A 673 16.36 -4.72 -30.84
N VAL A 674 16.15 -4.21 -32.05
CA VAL A 674 16.26 -2.78 -32.34
C VAL A 674 14.89 -2.22 -32.63
N ASN A 675 14.45 -1.31 -31.78
CA ASN A 675 13.18 -0.65 -31.94
C ASN A 675 13.07 0.05 -33.31
N PRO A 676 12.08 -0.30 -34.13
CA PRO A 676 11.94 0.24 -35.47
C PRO A 676 11.54 1.72 -35.55
N GLY A 677 11.49 2.45 -34.38
CA GLY A 677 11.32 3.90 -34.39
C GLY A 677 9.97 4.36 -34.90
N GLY A 678 8.89 3.63 -34.65
CA GLY A 678 7.54 3.96 -35.11
C GLY A 678 7.29 3.73 -36.60
N LYS A 679 8.18 3.03 -37.30
CA LYS A 679 7.94 2.59 -38.68
C LYS A 679 6.94 1.44 -38.68
N THR A 680 5.85 1.60 -39.39
CA THR A 680 4.84 0.59 -39.60
C THR A 680 5.35 -0.54 -40.47
N GLY A 681 5.32 -1.77 -39.95
CA GLY A 681 5.68 -2.98 -40.67
C GLY A 681 6.98 -3.62 -40.19
N LEU A 682 6.87 -4.68 -39.41
CA LEU A 682 8.02 -5.51 -39.03
C LEU A 682 8.25 -6.63 -40.08
N GLU A 683 8.64 -6.25 -41.26
CA GLU A 683 9.44 -7.13 -42.12
C GLU A 683 10.93 -7.11 -41.69
N ALA A 684 11.20 -6.54 -40.49
CA ALA A 684 12.55 -6.35 -40.00
C ALA A 684 13.09 -7.63 -39.38
N GLU A 685 14.15 -8.14 -39.92
CA GLU A 685 15.03 -9.10 -39.29
C GLU A 685 16.08 -8.38 -38.47
N PHE A 686 16.25 -8.80 -37.19
CA PHE A 686 17.24 -8.21 -36.29
C PHE A 686 18.47 -9.13 -36.24
N PRO A 687 19.65 -8.69 -36.67
CA PRO A 687 20.84 -9.53 -36.64
C PRO A 687 21.29 -9.79 -35.19
N ASP A 688 21.66 -11.04 -34.90
CA ASP A 688 22.40 -11.39 -33.70
C ASP A 688 23.91 -11.13 -33.85
N ALA A 689 24.66 -11.30 -32.75
CA ALA A 689 26.10 -11.05 -32.75
C ALA A 689 26.92 -12.01 -33.62
N THR A 690 26.36 -13.11 -34.13
CA THR A 690 27.07 -14.21 -34.79
C THR A 690 26.70 -14.39 -36.28
N GLY A 691 25.87 -13.48 -36.82
CA GLY A 691 25.39 -13.55 -38.20
C GLY A 691 24.12 -14.39 -38.38
N GLY A 692 23.44 -14.79 -37.28
CA GLY A 692 22.06 -15.21 -37.29
C GLY A 692 21.12 -14.00 -37.15
N ARG A 693 19.82 -14.25 -36.96
CA ARG A 693 18.83 -13.16 -36.89
C ARG A 693 17.57 -13.56 -36.17
N TRP A 694 16.89 -12.58 -35.57
CA TRP A 694 15.54 -12.67 -35.02
C TRP A 694 14.51 -12.11 -36.01
N ALA A 695 13.30 -12.70 -35.98
CA ALA A 695 12.14 -12.17 -36.71
C ALA A 695 10.88 -12.45 -35.91
N PHE A 696 9.88 -11.59 -36.02
CA PHE A 696 8.65 -11.66 -35.25
C PHE A 696 7.45 -11.95 -36.15
N TYR A 697 6.62 -12.90 -35.74
CA TYR A 697 5.48 -13.34 -36.52
C TYR A 697 4.24 -13.46 -35.66
N ASN A 698 3.09 -13.34 -36.29
CA ASN A 698 1.80 -13.71 -35.76
C ASN A 698 1.31 -14.98 -36.47
N CYS A 699 0.85 -15.96 -35.75
CA CYS A 699 0.30 -17.16 -36.33
C CYS A 699 -1.22 -17.22 -36.15
N GLY A 700 -1.97 -17.27 -37.27
CA GLY A 700 -3.42 -17.52 -37.26
C GLY A 700 -3.69 -18.99 -37.50
N ASN A 701 -4.50 -19.59 -36.63
CA ASN A 701 -4.96 -20.99 -36.53
C ASN A 701 -4.08 -21.94 -35.73
N GLY A 702 -4.69 -22.61 -34.77
CA GLY A 702 -4.13 -23.64 -33.88
C GLY A 702 -3.35 -24.78 -34.51
N GLY A 703 -3.02 -24.69 -35.81
CA GLY A 703 -2.32 -25.70 -36.58
C GLY A 703 -0.82 -25.79 -36.32
N LEU A 704 -0.17 -24.78 -35.81
CA LEU A 704 1.28 -24.81 -35.47
C LEU A 704 1.61 -25.86 -34.40
N LEU A 705 0.61 -26.34 -33.67
CA LEU A 705 0.82 -27.22 -32.54
C LEU A 705 0.74 -28.73 -32.93
N SER A 706 0.26 -29.07 -34.10
CA SER A 706 0.16 -30.45 -34.51
C SER A 706 0.56 -30.75 -35.96
N THR A 707 0.35 -29.87 -36.94
CA THR A 707 0.51 -30.19 -38.38
C THR A 707 0.75 -29.00 -39.30
N ALA A 708 1.01 -27.75 -38.79
CA ALA A 708 1.05 -26.59 -39.64
C ALA A 708 2.27 -26.56 -40.59
N ALA A 709 1.99 -26.26 -41.84
CA ALA A 709 3.02 -25.97 -42.81
C ALA A 709 3.61 -24.56 -42.57
N ALA A 710 4.87 -24.33 -42.95
CA ALA A 710 5.57 -23.05 -42.78
C ALA A 710 4.83 -21.83 -43.39
N GLY A 711 3.82 -22.04 -44.22
CA GLY A 711 2.99 -21.00 -44.85
C GLY A 711 1.89 -20.40 -43.94
N ASP A 712 1.61 -21.02 -42.82
CA ASP A 712 0.60 -20.49 -41.89
C ASP A 712 1.14 -19.45 -40.90
N VAL A 713 2.47 -19.27 -40.89
CA VAL A 713 3.16 -18.26 -40.10
C VAL A 713 3.28 -16.99 -40.94
N LYS A 714 2.61 -15.94 -40.56
CA LYS A 714 2.67 -14.65 -41.28
C LYS A 714 3.53 -13.66 -40.49
N PRO A 715 4.38 -12.88 -41.18
CA PRO A 715 5.07 -11.75 -40.55
C PRO A 715 4.05 -10.87 -39.83
N LEU A 716 4.41 -10.30 -38.69
CA LEU A 716 3.61 -9.28 -38.03
C LEU A 716 3.29 -8.20 -39.06
N SER A 717 2.04 -8.18 -39.53
CA SER A 717 1.69 -7.40 -40.74
C SER A 717 1.67 -5.91 -40.49
N SER A 718 1.93 -5.13 -41.53
CA SER A 718 2.02 -3.69 -41.56
C SER A 718 0.70 -2.93 -41.39
N GLN A 719 -0.41 -3.55 -41.06
CA GLN A 719 -1.66 -2.87 -40.79
C GLN A 719 -1.78 -2.45 -39.31
N PHE A 720 -0.87 -1.59 -38.92
CA PHE A 720 -0.92 -0.95 -37.63
C PHE A 720 -1.85 0.27 -37.65
N LYS A 721 -2.94 0.24 -36.89
CA LYS A 721 -3.53 1.46 -36.37
C LYS A 721 -2.97 1.68 -34.98
N ALA A 722 -2.13 2.70 -34.89
CA ALA A 722 -1.71 3.23 -33.61
C ALA A 722 -2.92 3.68 -32.82
N PHE A 723 -3.37 2.86 -31.90
CA PHE A 723 -4.13 3.36 -30.77
C PHE A 723 -3.08 3.91 -29.82
N GLY A 724 -2.82 5.23 -29.91
CA GLY A 724 -2.03 5.95 -28.93
C GLY A 724 -0.71 5.27 -28.57
N SER A 725 0.10 4.92 -29.54
CA SER A 725 1.36 4.22 -29.30
C SER A 725 2.42 5.17 -28.79
N PRO A 726 3.09 4.89 -27.66
CA PRO A 726 4.32 5.60 -27.35
C PRO A 726 5.35 5.33 -28.44
N PRO A 727 6.24 6.30 -28.71
CA PRO A 727 7.41 6.05 -29.52
C PRO A 727 8.20 4.89 -28.90
N GLY A 728 8.43 3.84 -29.63
CA GLY A 728 9.21 2.71 -29.15
C GLY A 728 8.50 1.36 -29.15
N CYS A 729 7.21 1.33 -29.37
CA CYS A 729 6.45 0.08 -29.38
C CYS A 729 6.11 -0.35 -30.81
N ALA A 730 6.24 -1.64 -31.09
CA ALA A 730 5.75 -2.28 -32.28
C ALA A 730 4.45 -3.00 -31.99
N TYR A 731 3.36 -2.67 -32.70
CA TYR A 731 2.06 -3.31 -32.54
C TYR A 731 1.68 -4.12 -33.77
N GLY A 732 1.03 -5.24 -33.57
CA GLY A 732 0.34 -5.98 -34.62
C GLY A 732 -1.16 -5.93 -34.40
N LEU A 733 -1.90 -5.28 -35.30
CA LEU A 733 -3.36 -5.35 -35.34
C LEU A 733 -3.79 -6.06 -36.61
N GLU A 734 -4.58 -7.13 -36.49
CA GLU A 734 -5.29 -7.69 -37.62
C GLU A 734 -6.78 -7.47 -37.40
N ASN A 735 -7.41 -6.77 -38.34
CA ASN A 735 -8.86 -6.58 -38.54
C ASN A 735 -9.79 -6.36 -37.32
N GLN A 736 -10.35 -5.16 -37.27
CA GLN A 736 -11.64 -4.82 -36.64
C GLN A 736 -11.76 -5.14 -35.16
N GLY A 737 -10.99 -4.42 -34.34
CA GLY A 737 -11.37 -4.26 -32.93
C GLY A 737 -10.70 -5.22 -31.94
N ASP A 738 -10.05 -6.26 -32.37
CA ASP A 738 -9.36 -7.19 -31.48
C ASP A 738 -7.91 -6.74 -31.22
N GLN A 739 -7.52 -6.70 -29.96
CA GLN A 739 -6.14 -6.41 -29.57
C GLN A 739 -5.26 -7.63 -29.89
N LEU A 740 -4.33 -7.43 -30.79
CA LEU A 740 -3.28 -8.39 -31.07
C LEU A 740 -2.02 -8.06 -30.26
N GLY A 741 -1.22 -9.07 -29.99
CA GLY A 741 -0.04 -8.91 -29.15
C GLY A 741 0.89 -7.79 -29.64
N PHE A 742 1.56 -7.14 -28.71
CA PHE A 742 2.61 -6.15 -28.98
C PHE A 742 3.96 -6.64 -28.49
N VAL A 743 5.01 -6.06 -29.03
CA VAL A 743 6.40 -6.29 -28.60
C VAL A 743 7.02 -4.91 -28.36
N SER A 744 7.61 -4.70 -27.21
CA SER A 744 8.30 -3.45 -26.88
C SER A 744 9.56 -3.68 -26.06
N ASP A 745 10.53 -2.79 -26.20
CA ASP A 745 11.55 -2.57 -25.20
C ASP A 745 10.93 -1.83 -23.97
N TYR A 746 11.62 -1.88 -22.85
CA TYR A 746 11.18 -1.14 -21.67
C TYR A 746 11.22 0.37 -21.98
N ALA A 747 10.06 1.03 -21.91
CA ALA A 747 9.98 2.48 -22.02
C ALA A 747 9.79 3.08 -20.62
N PRO A 748 10.67 3.98 -20.15
CA PRO A 748 10.51 4.67 -18.88
C PRO A 748 9.18 5.39 -18.81
N SER A 749 8.56 5.40 -17.62
CA SER A 749 7.22 5.91 -17.30
C SER A 749 7.00 7.43 -17.53
N ASP A 750 7.92 8.14 -18.14
CA ASP A 750 7.91 9.61 -18.27
C ASP A 750 6.96 10.16 -19.35
N ARG A 751 6.27 9.29 -20.08
CA ARG A 751 5.42 9.71 -21.22
C ARG A 751 3.95 9.67 -20.87
N GLN A 752 3.37 10.84 -20.75
CA GLN A 752 2.13 11.15 -20.05
C GLN A 752 0.80 10.83 -20.74
N GLU A 753 0.72 10.64 -22.05
CA GLU A 753 -0.57 10.76 -22.74
C GLU A 753 -1.32 9.46 -23.02
N ASP A 754 -0.66 8.31 -22.95
CA ASP A 754 -1.26 7.00 -23.16
C ASP A 754 -1.18 6.08 -21.92
N ALA A 755 -1.13 6.69 -20.79
CA ALA A 755 -0.67 6.16 -19.50
C ALA A 755 -1.35 4.88 -19.02
N TRP A 756 -2.60 4.60 -19.34
CA TRP A 756 -3.31 3.54 -18.62
C TRP A 756 -3.08 2.12 -19.17
N ARG A 757 -2.76 1.95 -20.46
CA ARG A 757 -2.51 0.61 -21.04
C ARG A 757 -1.04 0.17 -20.92
N ILE A 758 -0.11 1.04 -21.19
CA ILE A 758 1.34 0.79 -21.03
C ILE A 758 1.70 0.76 -19.56
N HIS A 759 1.16 1.68 -18.80
CA HIS A 759 1.22 1.77 -17.34
C HIS A 759 0.81 0.46 -16.63
N TYR A 760 -0.09 -0.30 -17.21
CA TYR A 760 -0.55 -1.59 -16.69
C TYR A 760 0.49 -2.70 -16.89
N THR A 761 1.23 -2.66 -17.98
CA THR A 761 2.24 -3.69 -18.33
C THR A 761 3.56 -3.39 -17.63
N GLU A 762 4.02 -2.14 -17.65
CA GLU A 762 5.31 -1.72 -17.09
C GLU A 762 5.34 -1.78 -15.57
N LYS A 763 4.33 -1.25 -14.89
CA LYS A 763 4.27 -1.23 -13.42
C LYS A 763 4.32 -2.59 -12.75
N MET A 764 4.01 -3.64 -13.46
CA MET A 764 3.93 -4.98 -12.89
C MET A 764 5.28 -5.68 -12.89
N PHE A 765 6.08 -5.40 -13.90
CA PHE A 765 7.43 -5.95 -13.96
C PHE A 765 8.40 -5.18 -13.07
N ASP A 766 8.09 -3.92 -12.74
CA ASP A 766 8.82 -3.14 -11.75
C ASP A 766 8.82 -3.78 -10.35
N GLN A 767 7.86 -4.67 -10.08
CA GLN A 767 7.79 -5.41 -8.83
C GLN A 767 8.70 -6.63 -8.78
N VAL A 768 9.10 -7.16 -9.95
CA VAL A 768 9.88 -8.39 -10.08
C VAL A 768 11.26 -8.17 -10.66
N LEU A 769 11.48 -7.06 -11.38
CA LEU A 769 12.72 -6.74 -12.06
C LEU A 769 13.31 -5.44 -11.53
N SER A 770 14.59 -5.44 -11.18
CA SER A 770 15.32 -4.20 -10.90
C SER A 770 15.43 -3.33 -12.15
N ALA A 771 15.73 -2.05 -11.98
CA ALA A 771 15.88 -1.12 -13.10
C ALA A 771 16.95 -1.59 -14.12
N ALA A 772 18.01 -2.25 -13.66
CA ALA A 772 19.05 -2.82 -14.54
C ALA A 772 18.53 -4.03 -15.32
N GLU A 773 17.78 -4.93 -14.64
CA GLU A 773 17.25 -6.16 -15.24
C GLU A 773 16.17 -5.88 -16.28
N ARG A 774 15.39 -4.80 -16.10
CA ARG A 774 14.31 -4.46 -17.06
C ARG A 774 14.78 -4.29 -18.49
N ASN A 775 15.98 -3.82 -18.70
CA ASN A 775 16.58 -3.67 -20.03
C ASN A 775 17.03 -5.02 -20.65
N GLU A 776 17.04 -6.10 -19.88
CA GLU A 776 17.39 -7.44 -20.35
C GLU A 776 16.18 -8.24 -20.86
N PHE A 777 14.96 -7.69 -20.77
CA PHE A 777 13.73 -8.32 -21.18
C PHE A 777 13.06 -7.62 -22.35
N LEU A 778 12.45 -8.43 -23.21
CA LEU A 778 11.51 -7.98 -24.22
C LEU A 778 10.10 -8.11 -23.65
N TYR A 779 9.26 -7.12 -23.86
CA TYR A 779 7.89 -7.09 -23.34
C TYR A 779 6.90 -7.40 -24.43
N THR A 780 5.94 -8.27 -24.13
CA THR A 780 4.92 -8.67 -25.10
C THR A 780 3.59 -8.95 -24.40
N HIS A 781 2.52 -8.95 -25.16
CA HIS A 781 1.20 -9.37 -24.70
C HIS A 781 0.70 -10.46 -25.63
N PRO A 782 0.22 -11.61 -25.12
CA PRO A 782 -0.36 -12.64 -25.98
C PRO A 782 -1.62 -12.13 -26.66
N VAL A 783 -1.94 -12.72 -27.78
CA VAL A 783 -3.08 -12.37 -28.62
C VAL A 783 -4.40 -12.69 -27.89
N SER A 784 -5.42 -11.87 -28.11
CA SER A 784 -6.76 -12.04 -27.48
C SER A 784 -7.52 -13.29 -27.95
N ASP A 785 -7.14 -13.83 -29.07
CA ASP A 785 -7.76 -15.02 -29.66
C ASP A 785 -7.00 -16.28 -29.24
N THR A 786 -7.70 -17.28 -28.69
CA THR A 786 -7.14 -18.58 -28.31
C THR A 786 -6.60 -19.39 -29.50
N ALA A 787 -6.87 -18.96 -30.72
CA ALA A 787 -6.39 -19.58 -31.95
C ALA A 787 -5.15 -18.90 -32.55
N ARG A 788 -4.63 -17.82 -31.90
CA ARG A 788 -3.50 -17.04 -32.42
C ARG A 788 -2.35 -17.01 -31.44
N TYR A 789 -1.12 -16.83 -31.95
CA TYR A 789 0.11 -16.91 -31.14
C TYR A 789 1.11 -15.85 -31.56
N ASN A 790 1.87 -15.34 -30.61
CA ASN A 790 3.08 -14.55 -30.89
C ASN A 790 4.24 -15.50 -31.08
N VAL A 791 5.00 -15.32 -32.16
CA VAL A 791 6.14 -16.17 -32.53
C VAL A 791 7.40 -15.33 -32.63
N PHE A 792 8.39 -15.66 -31.82
CA PHE A 792 9.75 -15.09 -31.90
C PHE A 792 10.64 -16.12 -32.56
N ARG A 793 11.04 -15.87 -33.81
CA ARG A 793 11.86 -16.80 -34.60
C ARG A 793 13.32 -16.43 -34.53
N TRP A 794 14.12 -17.34 -34.05
CA TRP A 794 15.58 -17.25 -34.17
C TRP A 794 16.07 -18.12 -35.32
N THR A 795 16.78 -17.51 -36.29
CA THR A 795 17.46 -18.19 -37.37
C THR A 795 18.97 -18.17 -37.08
N PRO A 796 19.54 -19.25 -36.54
CA PRO A 796 20.94 -19.30 -36.14
C PRO A 796 21.86 -19.17 -37.37
N SER A 797 23.07 -18.70 -37.17
CA SER A 797 24.13 -18.71 -38.19
C SER A 797 24.46 -20.15 -38.60
N ALA A 798 25.01 -20.32 -39.78
CA ALA A 798 25.41 -21.64 -40.28
C ALA A 798 26.42 -22.36 -39.35
N ALA A 799 27.25 -21.60 -38.63
CA ALA A 799 28.18 -22.15 -37.65
C ALA A 799 27.42 -22.69 -36.41
N ALA A 800 26.44 -21.97 -35.91
CA ALA A 800 25.62 -22.34 -34.74
C ALA A 800 24.78 -23.60 -35.04
N GLN A 801 24.31 -23.80 -36.26
CA GLN A 801 23.52 -24.99 -36.65
C GLN A 801 24.28 -26.33 -36.48
N ASN A 802 25.61 -26.29 -36.52
CA ASN A 802 26.46 -27.46 -36.45
C ASN A 802 27.14 -27.66 -35.08
N THR A 803 26.79 -26.85 -34.09
CA THR A 803 27.33 -26.92 -32.73
C THR A 803 26.24 -27.29 -31.70
N GLU A 804 26.63 -27.74 -30.52
CA GLU A 804 25.70 -27.82 -29.40
C GLU A 804 25.29 -26.39 -29.01
N VAL A 805 23.98 -26.17 -28.90
CA VAL A 805 23.41 -24.89 -28.49
C VAL A 805 22.58 -25.10 -27.22
N ALA A 806 22.74 -24.24 -26.23
CA ALA A 806 21.81 -24.14 -25.14
C ALA A 806 20.92 -22.91 -25.30
N LEU A 807 19.63 -23.12 -25.23
CA LEU A 807 18.61 -22.07 -25.16
C LEU A 807 18.24 -21.89 -23.69
N CYS A 808 18.47 -20.69 -23.17
CA CYS A 808 18.11 -20.31 -21.81
C CYS A 808 17.01 -19.26 -21.88
N GLY A 809 15.99 -19.40 -21.06
CA GLY A 809 14.89 -18.43 -21.06
C GLY A 809 14.28 -18.22 -19.69
N THR A 810 13.81 -16.99 -19.49
CA THR A 810 13.03 -16.58 -18.32
C THR A 810 11.81 -15.82 -18.82
N LEU A 811 10.63 -16.22 -18.29
CA LEU A 811 9.37 -15.58 -18.58
C LEU A 811 8.75 -15.11 -17.27
N PHE A 812 8.20 -13.91 -17.29
CA PHE A 812 7.28 -13.45 -16.27
C PHE A 812 5.96 -13.12 -16.93
N SER A 813 4.85 -13.67 -16.43
CA SER A 813 3.53 -13.29 -16.86
C SER A 813 2.78 -12.58 -15.74
N ASN A 814 1.99 -11.60 -16.15
CA ASN A 814 1.11 -10.90 -15.27
C ASN A 814 -0.05 -11.82 -14.78
N LEU A 815 -0.85 -11.29 -13.91
CA LEU A 815 -2.06 -11.66 -13.16
C LEU A 815 -3.12 -12.51 -13.85
N GLY A 816 -3.02 -12.77 -15.12
CA GLY A 816 -3.94 -13.64 -15.85
C GLY A 816 -3.87 -15.08 -15.38
N ASN A 817 -4.37 -15.96 -16.19
CA ASN A 817 -4.26 -17.42 -16.00
C ASN A 817 -2.89 -17.98 -16.45
N GLY A 818 -1.91 -17.11 -16.72
CA GLY A 818 -0.56 -17.42 -17.15
C GLY A 818 -0.42 -17.56 -18.66
N VAL A 819 0.81 -17.74 -19.11
CA VAL A 819 1.16 -17.97 -20.53
C VAL A 819 1.92 -19.28 -20.69
N GLU A 820 1.74 -19.88 -21.84
CA GLU A 820 2.49 -21.07 -22.26
C GLU A 820 3.48 -20.67 -23.36
N LEU A 821 4.76 -20.98 -23.18
CA LEU A 821 5.79 -20.86 -24.18
C LEU A 821 6.15 -22.23 -24.72
N ARG A 822 6.05 -22.41 -26.05
CA ARG A 822 6.55 -23.59 -26.73
C ARG A 822 7.77 -23.24 -27.56
N VAL A 823 8.80 -24.06 -27.46
CA VAL A 823 10.03 -23.93 -28.25
C VAL A 823 9.97 -24.98 -29.32
N ILE A 824 10.00 -24.58 -30.60
CA ILE A 824 9.81 -25.43 -31.76
C ILE A 824 11.00 -25.32 -32.69
N GLY A 825 11.68 -26.43 -32.98
CA GLY A 825 12.78 -26.48 -33.94
C GLY A 825 12.30 -26.88 -35.35
N TRP A 826 12.83 -26.23 -36.38
CA TRP A 826 12.53 -26.49 -37.80
C TRP A 826 13.76 -27.00 -38.53
N ASN A 827 13.73 -28.24 -38.98
CA ASN A 827 14.87 -28.88 -39.62
C ASN A 827 14.96 -28.62 -41.14
N ASP A 828 13.85 -28.56 -41.85
CA ASP A 828 13.77 -28.49 -43.31
C ASP A 828 12.73 -27.51 -43.87
N GLY A 829 12.14 -26.68 -42.99
CA GLY A 829 11.07 -25.74 -43.35
C GLY A 829 9.66 -26.39 -43.43
N THR A 830 9.57 -27.73 -43.38
CA THR A 830 8.30 -28.47 -43.44
C THR A 830 8.03 -29.33 -42.21
N ARG A 831 9.08 -29.65 -41.43
CA ARG A 831 8.98 -30.42 -40.19
C ARG A 831 9.30 -29.57 -38.98
N HIS A 832 8.54 -29.77 -37.95
CA HIS A 832 8.78 -29.18 -36.66
C HIS A 832 8.90 -30.26 -35.56
N GLU A 833 9.73 -29.98 -34.58
CA GLU A 833 9.88 -30.76 -33.36
C GLU A 833 9.64 -29.86 -32.19
N VAL A 834 8.75 -30.22 -31.25
CA VAL A 834 8.59 -29.48 -30.00
C VAL A 834 9.77 -29.81 -29.09
N LEU A 835 10.64 -28.86 -28.90
CA LEU A 835 11.85 -29.00 -28.09
C LEU A 835 11.59 -28.82 -26.59
N GLY A 836 10.56 -28.05 -26.24
CA GLY A 836 10.12 -27.85 -24.85
C GLY A 836 8.81 -27.06 -24.77
N THR A 837 8.13 -27.24 -23.64
CA THR A 837 6.92 -26.47 -23.29
C THR A 837 7.04 -25.98 -21.86
N PHE A 838 6.84 -24.71 -21.64
CA PHE A 838 6.98 -24.04 -20.35
C PHE A 838 5.75 -23.19 -20.06
N ASN A 839 5.21 -23.31 -18.84
CA ASN A 839 3.97 -22.65 -18.44
C ASN A 839 4.20 -21.85 -17.17
N THR A 840 3.92 -20.53 -17.19
CA THR A 840 4.08 -19.67 -16.01
C THR A 840 3.06 -19.97 -14.92
N LYS A 841 1.94 -20.62 -15.24
CA LYS A 841 0.90 -20.99 -14.28
C LYS A 841 1.38 -22.07 -13.31
N ASP A 842 2.19 -23.00 -13.77
CA ASP A 842 2.62 -24.17 -12.97
C ASP A 842 3.77 -23.82 -12.03
N LEU A 843 4.45 -22.69 -12.25
CA LEU A 843 5.66 -22.28 -11.53
C LEU A 843 5.48 -20.90 -10.86
N ALA A 844 4.28 -20.58 -10.39
CA ALA A 844 4.00 -19.31 -9.73
C ALA A 844 4.89 -19.08 -8.50
N VAL A 845 5.94 -18.31 -8.67
CA VAL A 845 6.86 -17.88 -7.61
C VAL A 845 6.97 -16.35 -7.70
N GLY A 846 6.42 -15.64 -6.71
CA GLY A 846 6.43 -14.17 -6.70
C GLY A 846 5.12 -13.54 -7.20
N PRO A 847 5.07 -12.21 -7.39
CA PRO A 847 3.86 -11.47 -7.80
C PRO A 847 3.42 -11.72 -9.25
N CYS A 848 4.26 -12.37 -10.05
CA CYS A 848 3.96 -12.81 -11.41
C CYS A 848 4.17 -14.32 -11.52
N GLY A 849 3.44 -14.97 -12.41
CA GLY A 849 3.77 -16.33 -12.84
C GLY A 849 5.14 -16.31 -13.52
N THR A 850 6.00 -17.24 -13.18
CA THR A 850 7.37 -17.32 -13.70
C THR A 850 7.64 -18.69 -14.28
N ALA A 851 8.30 -18.75 -15.42
CA ALA A 851 8.89 -19.99 -15.98
C ALA A 851 10.34 -19.73 -16.36
N GLU A 852 11.20 -20.66 -16.04
CA GLU A 852 12.62 -20.64 -16.40
C GLU A 852 12.98 -21.97 -17.07
N PHE A 853 13.84 -21.91 -18.09
CA PHE A 853 14.25 -23.11 -18.78
C PHE A 853 15.69 -23.06 -19.31
N VAL A 854 16.29 -24.22 -19.40
CA VAL A 854 17.52 -24.49 -20.14
C VAL A 854 17.30 -25.70 -21.03
N LEU A 855 17.36 -25.50 -22.36
CA LEU A 855 17.29 -26.56 -23.35
C LEU A 855 18.64 -26.75 -24.02
N ARG A 856 19.24 -27.91 -23.83
CA ARG A 856 20.45 -28.29 -24.53
C ARG A 856 20.09 -29.01 -25.84
N LEU A 857 20.49 -28.44 -26.94
CA LEU A 857 20.25 -28.95 -28.27
C LEU A 857 21.56 -29.49 -28.87
N PRO A 858 21.67 -30.81 -29.10
CA PRO A 858 22.83 -31.39 -29.75
C PRO A 858 23.05 -30.78 -31.14
N PRO A 859 24.28 -30.89 -31.72
CA PRO A 859 24.57 -30.45 -33.07
C PRO A 859 23.51 -30.94 -34.08
N GLY A 860 23.01 -30.05 -34.90
CA GLY A 860 22.00 -30.35 -35.91
C GLY A 860 20.54 -30.33 -35.41
N LYS A 861 20.29 -30.22 -34.10
CA LYS A 861 18.92 -30.13 -33.56
C LYS A 861 18.32 -28.74 -33.60
N VAL A 862 19.17 -27.70 -33.68
CA VAL A 862 18.71 -26.30 -33.80
C VAL A 862 18.01 -26.10 -35.15
N GLY A 863 18.40 -26.88 -36.20
CA GLY A 863 17.80 -26.82 -37.51
C GLY A 863 18.01 -25.47 -38.20
N LYS A 864 17.11 -25.13 -39.13
CA LYS A 864 17.15 -23.83 -39.86
C LYS A 864 16.72 -22.67 -39.00
N HIS A 865 15.77 -22.89 -38.11
CA HIS A 865 15.33 -21.87 -37.18
C HIS A 865 14.63 -22.50 -35.95
N VAL A 866 14.53 -21.74 -34.89
CA VAL A 866 13.80 -22.06 -33.66
C VAL A 866 12.72 -21.02 -33.45
N ASP A 867 11.50 -21.47 -33.25
CA ASP A 867 10.35 -20.60 -32.90
C ASP A 867 10.05 -20.72 -31.42
N PHE A 868 9.97 -19.57 -30.77
CA PHE A 868 9.46 -19.42 -29.43
C PHE A 868 8.01 -18.91 -29.53
N VAL A 869 7.05 -19.82 -29.33
CA VAL A 869 5.63 -19.59 -29.56
C VAL A 869 4.96 -19.30 -28.25
N LEU A 870 4.52 -18.06 -28.03
CA LEU A 870 3.83 -17.62 -26.84
C LEU A 870 2.31 -17.67 -27.03
N HIS A 871 1.64 -18.35 -26.11
CA HIS A 871 0.21 -18.57 -26.11
C HIS A 871 -0.43 -18.13 -24.80
N ASN A 872 -1.65 -17.56 -24.83
CA ASN A 872 -2.45 -17.35 -23.64
C ASN A 872 -3.00 -18.71 -23.14
N ALA A 873 -2.88 -19.01 -21.87
CA ALA A 873 -3.35 -20.30 -21.31
C ALA A 873 -4.88 -20.35 -21.10
N GLY A 874 -5.68 -19.71 -21.99
CA GLY A 874 -7.15 -19.74 -22.01
C GLY A 874 -7.86 -18.40 -21.83
N SER A 875 -7.15 -17.34 -21.49
CA SER A 875 -7.67 -15.97 -21.43
C SER A 875 -6.51 -15.00 -21.66
N HIS A 876 -6.75 -13.93 -22.42
CA HIS A 876 -5.76 -12.88 -22.69
C HIS A 876 -5.82 -11.73 -21.69
N ILE A 877 -6.75 -11.75 -20.77
CA ILE A 877 -6.97 -10.63 -19.83
C ILE A 877 -5.84 -10.62 -18.81
N CYS A 878 -5.03 -9.57 -18.85
CA CYS A 878 -3.90 -9.35 -17.95
C CYS A 878 -2.72 -10.32 -18.10
N ASP A 879 -2.45 -10.86 -19.29
CA ASP A 879 -1.34 -11.77 -19.55
C ASP A 879 -0.11 -11.08 -20.17
N ALA A 880 0.15 -9.81 -19.81
CA ALA A 880 1.39 -9.16 -20.20
C ALA A 880 2.61 -9.98 -19.77
N THR A 881 3.57 -10.13 -20.63
CA THR A 881 4.70 -11.03 -20.44
C THR A 881 6.03 -10.30 -20.68
N ALA A 882 6.96 -10.46 -19.74
CA ALA A 882 8.37 -10.12 -19.93
C ALA A 882 9.14 -11.39 -20.30
N LEU A 883 9.93 -11.33 -21.34
CA LEU A 883 10.57 -12.47 -21.97
C LEU A 883 12.05 -12.20 -22.17
N LYS A 884 12.92 -13.04 -21.60
CA LYS A 884 14.36 -13.07 -21.82
C LYS A 884 14.71 -14.41 -22.43
N ILE A 885 15.33 -14.42 -23.61
CA ILE A 885 15.79 -15.64 -24.29
C ILE A 885 17.20 -15.42 -24.79
N ARG A 886 18.11 -16.30 -24.42
CA ARG A 886 19.51 -16.32 -24.84
C ARG A 886 19.89 -17.67 -25.40
N ALA A 887 20.75 -17.66 -26.41
CA ALA A 887 21.36 -18.84 -26.99
C ALA A 887 22.87 -18.84 -26.77
N TYR A 888 23.42 -19.94 -26.32
CA TYR A 888 24.84 -20.12 -26.02
C TYR A 888 25.41 -21.34 -26.72
N THR A 889 26.70 -21.27 -27.01
CA THR A 889 27.51 -22.43 -27.43
C THR A 889 28.66 -22.63 -26.42
N ASN A 890 29.39 -23.75 -26.55
CA ASN A 890 30.55 -24.09 -25.69
C ASN A 890 30.19 -24.10 -24.19
N LEU A 891 29.02 -24.60 -23.86
CA LEU A 891 28.52 -24.63 -22.49
C LEU A 891 29.37 -25.51 -21.58
N GLN A 892 29.99 -24.91 -20.62
CA GLN A 892 30.60 -25.56 -19.48
C GLN A 892 29.64 -25.51 -18.29
N ARG A 893 29.15 -26.66 -17.85
CA ARG A 893 28.33 -26.75 -16.65
C ARG A 893 29.24 -26.99 -15.44
N ALA A 894 29.19 -26.09 -14.46
CA ALA A 894 30.06 -26.21 -13.29
C ALA A 894 29.59 -27.27 -12.27
N ALA A 895 28.25 -27.50 -12.16
CA ALA A 895 27.66 -28.46 -11.24
C ALA A 895 26.29 -28.92 -11.71
N GLU A 896 25.85 -30.13 -11.29
CA GLU A 896 24.47 -30.59 -11.43
C GLU A 896 23.63 -29.96 -10.31
N GLN A 897 22.51 -29.34 -10.63
CA GLN A 897 21.63 -28.68 -9.68
C GLN A 897 20.21 -29.25 -9.77
N ILE A 898 19.56 -29.36 -8.61
CA ILE A 898 18.17 -29.78 -8.47
C ILE A 898 17.43 -28.69 -7.69
N ASP A 899 16.25 -28.34 -8.16
CA ASP A 899 15.39 -27.43 -7.39
C ASP A 899 14.81 -28.18 -6.19
N VAL A 900 15.20 -27.73 -4.99
CA VAL A 900 14.77 -28.30 -3.71
C VAL A 900 13.82 -27.37 -2.95
N THR A 901 13.34 -26.32 -3.59
CA THR A 901 12.59 -25.24 -2.97
C THR A 901 11.39 -25.76 -2.20
N GLU A 902 10.56 -26.60 -2.79
CA GLU A 902 9.37 -27.13 -2.12
C GLU A 902 9.70 -28.05 -0.94
N THR A 903 10.74 -28.85 -1.08
CA THR A 903 11.20 -29.75 0.00
C THR A 903 11.73 -28.97 1.20
N VAL A 904 12.51 -27.91 0.93
CA VAL A 904 13.01 -27.02 1.98
C VAL A 904 11.85 -26.25 2.64
N ARG A 905 10.90 -25.74 1.85
CA ARG A 905 9.70 -25.06 2.36
C ARG A 905 8.88 -25.94 3.29
N ALA A 906 8.65 -27.19 2.92
CA ALA A 906 7.91 -28.15 3.75
C ALA A 906 8.57 -28.45 5.09
N LYS A 907 9.89 -28.31 5.19
CA LYS A 907 10.69 -28.51 6.42
C LYS A 907 10.89 -27.25 7.22
N TYR A 908 10.74 -26.08 6.61
CA TYR A 908 10.92 -24.80 7.27
C TYR A 908 9.69 -24.45 8.13
N HIS A 909 9.88 -24.44 9.44
CA HIS A 909 8.84 -24.16 10.44
C HIS A 909 9.10 -22.84 11.18
N ASN A 910 9.40 -21.79 10.43
CA ASN A 910 9.63 -20.45 11.01
C ASN A 910 10.80 -20.37 12.02
N ARG A 911 11.77 -21.25 11.92
CA ARG A 911 12.94 -21.28 12.79
C ARG A 911 14.13 -20.69 12.05
N LEU A 912 14.86 -19.80 12.74
CA LEU A 912 16.11 -19.25 12.18
C LEU A 912 17.16 -20.34 11.92
N VAL A 913 17.08 -21.44 12.64
CA VAL A 913 17.90 -22.64 12.41
C VAL A 913 16.98 -23.82 12.22
N THR A 914 16.99 -24.41 11.03
CA THR A 914 16.13 -25.52 10.65
C THR A 914 16.97 -26.75 10.31
N PRO A 915 16.92 -27.83 11.11
CA PRO A 915 17.50 -29.10 10.74
C PRO A 915 16.74 -29.69 9.54
N LEU A 916 17.43 -29.97 8.43
CA LEU A 916 16.82 -30.62 7.27
C LEU A 916 16.89 -32.17 7.37
N GLY A 917 17.90 -32.71 8.02
CA GLY A 917 18.25 -34.13 7.98
C GLY A 917 19.27 -34.47 6.85
N PRO A 918 19.55 -35.72 6.58
CA PRO A 918 20.47 -36.09 5.52
C PRO A 918 20.00 -35.62 4.15
N TYR A 919 20.81 -34.84 3.45
CA TYR A 919 20.41 -34.23 2.15
C TYR A 919 20.15 -35.29 1.08
N ALA A 920 20.87 -36.40 1.07
CA ALA A 920 20.66 -37.50 0.15
C ALA A 920 19.26 -38.14 0.29
N GLU A 921 18.73 -38.22 1.52
CA GLU A 921 17.38 -38.75 1.77
C GLU A 921 16.27 -37.76 1.38
N LEU A 922 16.53 -36.47 1.58
CA LEU A 922 15.53 -35.42 1.29
C LEU A 922 15.43 -35.10 -0.19
N PHE A 923 16.55 -35.03 -0.89
CA PHE A 923 16.63 -34.46 -2.23
C PHE A 923 16.90 -35.53 -3.31
N GLY A 924 17.06 -36.78 -2.88
CA GLY A 924 17.41 -37.89 -3.76
C GLY A 924 18.87 -37.86 -4.21
N ASN A 925 19.32 -38.94 -4.80
CA ASN A 925 20.67 -39.09 -5.28
C ASN A 925 20.76 -38.73 -6.77
N ALA A 926 20.99 -37.46 -7.03
CA ALA A 926 20.84 -36.88 -8.39
C ALA A 926 21.93 -37.22 -9.39
N ALA A 927 23.02 -37.90 -8.96
CA ALA A 927 24.17 -38.09 -9.84
C ALA A 927 24.64 -39.57 -9.91
N THR A 928 25.01 -40.02 -11.08
CA THR A 928 25.56 -41.35 -11.33
C THR A 928 27.11 -41.32 -11.32
N GLY A 929 27.72 -41.86 -10.27
CA GLY A 929 29.16 -42.11 -10.18
C GLY A 929 30.02 -41.15 -9.35
N GLY A 930 30.95 -41.66 -8.50
CA GLY A 930 31.95 -40.89 -7.72
C GLY A 930 31.49 -40.46 -6.32
N GLU A 931 32.44 -40.02 -5.47
CA GLU A 931 32.14 -39.33 -4.21
C GLU A 931 31.50 -37.98 -4.45
N LYS A 932 30.35 -37.74 -3.81
CA LYS A 932 29.52 -36.55 -4.04
C LYS A 932 29.36 -35.74 -2.75
N THR A 933 29.54 -34.46 -2.87
CA THR A 933 29.21 -33.52 -1.80
C THR A 933 27.94 -32.74 -2.22
N LEU A 934 26.86 -32.91 -1.45
CA LEU A 934 25.62 -32.16 -1.65
C LEU A 934 25.68 -30.85 -0.87
N LYS A 935 25.36 -29.76 -1.50
CA LYS A 935 25.22 -28.44 -0.89
C LYS A 935 23.83 -27.87 -1.19
N VAL A 936 23.23 -27.19 -0.22
CA VAL A 936 22.00 -26.45 -0.43
C VAL A 936 22.32 -24.97 -0.58
N LYS A 937 21.95 -24.40 -1.71
CA LYS A 937 22.04 -22.96 -1.96
C LYS A 937 20.64 -22.37 -1.79
N LEU A 938 20.50 -21.39 -0.89
CA LEU A 938 19.23 -20.71 -0.66
C LEU A 938 19.33 -19.23 -1.00
N HIS A 939 18.35 -18.79 -1.75
CA HIS A 939 17.99 -17.38 -1.85
C HIS A 939 16.79 -17.16 -0.92
N TYR A 940 16.89 -16.25 -0.01
CA TYR A 940 15.82 -15.97 0.95
C TYR A 940 15.72 -14.49 1.26
N TRP A 941 14.53 -14.04 1.53
CA TRP A 941 14.28 -12.66 1.93
C TRP A 941 14.52 -12.48 3.42
N ARG A 942 15.30 -11.47 3.74
CA ARG A 942 15.47 -11.01 5.10
C ARG A 942 15.78 -9.52 5.10
N ASP A 943 15.08 -8.78 5.95
CA ASP A 943 15.25 -7.33 6.12
C ASP A 943 15.04 -6.55 4.80
N GLY A 944 14.11 -7.01 3.95
CA GLY A 944 13.82 -6.38 2.67
C GLY A 944 14.85 -6.61 1.57
N VAL A 945 15.80 -7.51 1.78
CA VAL A 945 16.88 -7.83 0.83
C VAL A 945 16.90 -9.32 0.56
N VAL A 946 17.11 -9.70 -0.71
CA VAL A 946 17.40 -11.09 -1.06
C VAL A 946 18.81 -11.41 -0.57
N LYS A 947 18.92 -12.42 0.28
CA LYS A 947 20.18 -12.96 0.77
C LYS A 947 20.46 -14.30 0.13
N TYR A 948 21.70 -14.54 -0.17
CA TYR A 948 22.19 -15.81 -0.66
C TYR A 948 23.06 -16.49 0.40
N ARG A 949 22.81 -17.78 0.65
CA ARG A 949 23.69 -18.62 1.47
C ARG A 949 23.83 -20.02 0.91
N GLU A 950 25.03 -20.55 1.05
CA GLU A 950 25.36 -21.92 0.75
C GLU A 950 25.54 -22.71 2.06
N PHE A 951 24.86 -23.85 2.14
CA PHE A 951 24.92 -24.73 3.31
C PHE A 951 25.63 -26.02 2.93
N PRO A 952 26.69 -26.39 3.69
CA PRO A 952 27.39 -27.66 3.46
C PRO A 952 26.48 -28.86 3.62
N GLN A 953 26.92 -30.01 3.09
CA GLN A 953 26.20 -31.26 3.19
C GLN A 953 25.79 -31.56 4.64
N ASP A 954 24.51 -31.93 4.79
CA ASP A 954 23.87 -32.35 6.05
C ASP A 954 23.90 -31.30 7.18
N SER A 955 24.27 -30.07 6.87
CA SER A 955 24.16 -28.98 7.84
C SER A 955 22.72 -28.53 8.05
N ALA A 956 22.42 -27.92 9.20
CA ALA A 956 21.15 -27.21 9.39
C ALA A 956 21.15 -25.89 8.59
N LEU A 957 20.00 -25.49 8.12
CA LEU A 957 19.80 -24.17 7.52
C LEU A 957 19.86 -23.11 8.64
N ASP A 958 20.92 -22.35 8.69
CA ASP A 958 21.07 -21.23 9.61
C ASP A 958 20.88 -19.90 8.88
N LEU A 959 19.72 -19.29 9.09
CA LEU A 959 19.30 -18.05 8.45
C LEU A 959 19.52 -16.80 9.33
N ARG A 960 20.21 -16.95 10.44
CA ARG A 960 20.55 -15.84 11.37
C ARG A 960 21.45 -14.80 10.75
#